data_48fa0f7cc408dd2c09e319dfee829845
#
_entry.id   48fa0f7cc408dd2c09e319dfee829845
#
_cell.length_a   1.000
_cell.length_b   1.000
_cell.length_c   1.000
_cell.angle_alpha   90.00
_cell.angle_beta   90.00
_cell.angle_gamma   90.00
#
_symmetry.space_group_name_H-M   'P 1'
#
loop_
_entity.id
_entity.type
_entity.pdbx_description
1 polymer ?
#
loop_
_entity_poly.entity_id
_entity_poly.type
_entity_poly.pdbx_seq_one_letter_code
_entity_poly.pdbx_strand_id
1 'polypeptide(L)'
;MPFQAQTVIPVDVSTRTLRSTFALDLLTHVAETLAPESFSIEMGNVFGNDIPPHLYTKLRDKLLAGEVQNPAVLLSWELGFEADYDNRERVIRVDWSFFARTTAHPQHYWWLLTALLHEFGHHIDNVLRHELADENAPLANDAPFEEGHLFTLWLTEAASPSRDDLSFATYSEVASSDREYAMSWKKAGEAIRDYLASTDLRIEPSHSNSDREAFEAGNAEAKGSTHQTIEWVLQDFKFSRTEIDAVYFGNWLRDYSQVVDPKITRAPDMPKEFPATLSREGWTNLVDVLAAKKFFDLRMRYPNEMKVTPTTLGVYRPTEHIDNPLVTDPPFPDPKVRDPDFEAWVLSGDPSLGADLATSMKRYIGNAVGYMEQELRLAMEQGRSLDGLRSFGAALHVLEDLFAHSNFAELSLIKAGHVRVLPWTTPVHVKWNLPLVTGTFGATDVIASLAGPLGKILFSTQELEFELTQPGYRSDRDKVMLVLLSEHPDQDYFNAFNALLTARDGLVTLAKKMGVDTLKFYRWLINTPAGILLNAYNSAAQGVLTWIGNSVDDAQTLLGSDPNTDPTLEPSHSQLSKDHAEHPLHDLAALLATEAVRKVAQSMVDYWAGKPEADPVAVASAFFCHPADSEWQYPIVNAWAASNPAEVARSESKSELDKTQQAAIDELRAIQNTLIKDSQSYLDYVFNSKTSQASGLQGILEQGFMKVVSGTTWWKELQNFIK
;
A
#
# COMPACT_ATOMS: atom_id res chain seq x y z
N MET A 1 -5.36 25.60 37.37
CA MET A 1 -5.79 24.20 37.21
C MET A 1 -4.75 23.52 36.38
N PRO A 2 -4.38 22.25 36.63
CA PRO A 2 -3.44 21.55 35.78
C PRO A 2 -3.99 21.49 34.36
N PHE A 3 -3.10 21.58 33.40
CA PHE A 3 -3.41 21.46 31.98
C PHE A 3 -3.82 20.00 31.72
N GLN A 4 -5.08 19.74 31.43
CA GLN A 4 -5.59 18.39 31.15
C GLN A 4 -5.77 18.23 29.64
N ALA A 5 -4.94 17.45 29.04
CA ALA A 5 -5.19 16.93 27.70
C ALA A 5 -6.10 15.70 27.85
N GLN A 6 -7.34 15.85 27.47
CA GLN A 6 -8.25 14.71 27.42
C GLN A 6 -8.17 14.03 26.06
N THR A 7 -7.70 12.80 26.07
CA THR A 7 -7.89 11.88 24.94
C THR A 7 -9.17 11.12 25.19
N VAL A 8 -10.25 11.50 24.54
CA VAL A 8 -11.54 10.80 24.63
C VAL A 8 -11.65 9.87 23.44
N ILE A 9 -11.83 8.60 23.69
CA ILE A 9 -12.18 7.62 22.68
C ILE A 9 -13.69 7.40 22.74
N PRO A 10 -14.47 7.89 21.78
CA PRO A 10 -15.84 7.40 21.65
C PRO A 10 -15.75 6.01 21.03
N VAL A 11 -16.25 5.05 21.77
CA VAL A 11 -16.31 3.67 21.33
C VAL A 11 -17.51 3.51 20.41
N ASP A 12 -17.29 3.67 19.13
CA ASP A 12 -18.03 2.92 18.14
C ASP A 12 -17.15 1.74 17.72
N VAL A 13 -17.63 0.53 17.85
CA VAL A 13 -16.89 -0.71 17.55
C VAL A 13 -16.46 -0.78 16.09
N SER A 14 -17.03 0.05 15.23
CA SER A 14 -16.70 0.16 13.80
C SER A 14 -15.59 1.15 13.49
N THR A 15 -15.32 2.14 14.36
CA THR A 15 -14.25 3.13 14.15
C THR A 15 -13.57 3.42 15.48
N ARG A 16 -12.40 2.87 15.69
CA ARG A 16 -11.58 3.13 16.88
C ARG A 16 -10.93 4.50 16.74
N THR A 17 -11.63 5.55 17.17
CA THR A 17 -11.18 6.93 17.08
C THR A 17 -10.61 7.39 18.40
N LEU A 18 -9.37 7.84 18.41
CA LEU A 18 -8.75 8.59 19.50
C LEU A 18 -9.03 10.08 19.28
N ARG A 19 -9.49 10.81 20.28
CA ARG A 19 -9.49 12.27 20.26
C ARG A 19 -8.41 12.77 21.18
N SER A 20 -7.40 13.44 20.63
CA SER A 20 -6.42 14.17 21.41
C SER A 20 -6.64 15.67 21.18
N THR A 21 -7.05 16.39 22.21
CA THR A 21 -7.10 17.86 22.20
C THR A 21 -5.78 18.49 22.61
N PHE A 22 -4.86 17.68 23.08
CA PHE A 22 -3.63 18.10 23.73
C PHE A 22 -2.77 19.04 22.88
N ALA A 23 -2.49 18.68 21.62
CA ALA A 23 -1.66 19.48 20.74
C ALA A 23 -2.33 20.82 20.39
N LEU A 24 -3.64 20.82 20.15
CA LEU A 24 -4.44 22.01 19.89
C LEU A 24 -4.48 22.93 21.12
N ASP A 25 -4.66 22.36 22.31
CA ASP A 25 -4.69 23.12 23.55
C ASP A 25 -3.35 23.80 23.84
N LEU A 26 -2.23 23.11 23.58
CA LEU A 26 -0.88 23.68 23.68
C LEU A 26 -0.67 24.84 22.69
N LEU A 27 -1.00 24.63 21.42
CA LEU A 27 -0.85 25.66 20.39
C LEU A 27 -1.74 26.88 20.70
N THR A 28 -2.96 26.64 21.15
CA THR A 28 -3.87 27.72 21.59
C THR A 28 -3.29 28.50 22.75
N HIS A 29 -2.71 27.82 23.74
CA HIS A 29 -2.04 28.49 24.86
C HIS A 29 -0.85 29.34 24.41
N VAL A 30 -0.07 28.87 23.42
CA VAL A 30 1.00 29.68 22.82
C VAL A 30 0.43 30.90 22.11
N ALA A 31 -0.68 30.76 21.38
CA ALA A 31 -1.38 31.86 20.73
C ALA A 31 -1.91 32.90 21.70
N GLU A 32 -2.32 32.49 22.93
CA GLU A 32 -2.71 33.38 24.02
C GLU A 32 -1.54 34.16 24.60
N THR A 33 -0.38 33.53 24.72
CA THR A 33 0.77 34.08 25.45
C THR A 33 1.68 34.96 24.58
N LEU A 34 1.77 34.68 23.28
CA LEU A 34 2.59 35.46 22.35
C LEU A 34 1.83 36.63 21.73
N ALA A 35 2.53 37.76 21.55
CA ALA A 35 2.02 38.85 20.74
C ALA A 35 1.80 38.40 19.28
N PRO A 36 0.85 39.00 18.52
CA PRO A 36 0.55 38.59 17.16
C PRO A 36 1.76 38.53 16.23
N GLU A 37 2.64 39.52 16.32
CA GLU A 37 3.86 39.58 15.49
C GLU A 37 4.86 38.48 15.86
N SER A 38 5.04 38.23 17.17
CA SER A 38 5.91 37.16 17.69
C SER A 38 5.36 35.79 17.31
N PHE A 39 4.07 35.56 17.39
CA PHE A 39 3.43 34.33 16.97
C PHE A 39 3.64 34.08 15.46
N SER A 40 3.47 35.12 14.63
CA SER A 40 3.69 35.01 13.20
C SER A 40 5.13 34.70 12.83
N ILE A 41 6.10 35.25 13.54
CA ILE A 41 7.54 34.97 13.33
C ILE A 41 7.84 33.52 13.71
N GLU A 42 7.36 33.07 14.86
CA GLU A 42 7.60 31.70 15.33
C GLU A 42 6.96 30.66 14.39
N MET A 43 5.73 30.91 13.95
CA MET A 43 5.05 30.03 12.97
C MET A 43 5.78 30.03 11.61
N GLY A 44 6.31 31.17 11.19
CA GLY A 44 7.14 31.26 9.97
C GLY A 44 8.41 30.42 10.06
N ASN A 45 9.02 30.32 11.25
CA ASN A 45 10.18 29.44 11.49
C ASN A 45 9.81 27.94 11.43
N VAL A 46 8.57 27.60 11.77
CA VAL A 46 8.09 26.21 11.80
C VAL A 46 7.53 25.77 10.45
N PHE A 47 6.64 26.57 9.83
CA PHE A 47 5.87 26.19 8.65
C PHE A 47 6.36 26.83 7.35
N GLY A 48 7.37 27.70 7.44
CA GLY A 48 8.06 28.27 6.27
C GLY A 48 7.68 29.71 5.95
N ASN A 49 8.60 30.38 5.26
CA ASN A 49 8.44 31.77 4.82
C ASN A 49 7.73 31.91 3.46
N ASP A 50 7.39 30.81 2.83
CA ASP A 50 6.57 30.76 1.62
C ASP A 50 5.07 31.03 1.95
N ILE A 51 4.67 30.84 3.20
CA ILE A 51 3.33 31.18 3.68
C ILE A 51 3.29 32.68 4.03
N PRO A 52 2.37 33.46 3.48
CA PRO A 52 2.24 34.88 3.79
C PRO A 52 1.97 35.14 5.28
N PRO A 53 2.65 36.10 5.95
CA PRO A 53 2.53 36.34 7.40
C PRO A 53 1.11 36.61 7.90
N HIS A 54 0.23 37.17 7.06
CA HIS A 54 -1.15 37.42 7.44
C HIS A 54 -1.95 36.11 7.68
N LEU A 55 -1.56 34.98 7.09
CA LEU A 55 -2.18 33.68 7.34
C LEU A 55 -1.83 33.14 8.72
N TYR A 56 -0.65 33.41 9.23
CA TYR A 56 -0.29 33.11 10.61
C TYR A 56 -1.09 33.94 11.62
N THR A 57 -1.31 35.21 11.30
CA THR A 57 -2.23 36.06 12.11
C THR A 57 -3.64 35.51 12.10
N LYS A 58 -4.14 35.09 10.91
CA LYS A 58 -5.47 34.48 10.74
C LYS A 58 -5.57 33.14 11.50
N LEU A 59 -4.53 32.32 11.50
CA LEU A 59 -4.47 31.10 12.30
C LEU A 59 -4.58 31.42 13.79
N ARG A 60 -3.79 32.39 14.29
CA ARG A 60 -3.85 32.82 15.68
C ARG A 60 -5.26 33.25 16.10
N ASP A 61 -5.89 34.10 15.29
CA ASP A 61 -7.24 34.59 15.57
C ASP A 61 -8.26 33.44 15.65
N LYS A 62 -8.15 32.46 14.74
CA LYS A 62 -9.01 31.28 14.75
C LYS A 62 -8.75 30.34 15.93
N LEU A 63 -7.51 30.17 16.36
CA LEU A 63 -7.18 29.44 17.57
C LEU A 63 -7.82 30.08 18.81
N LEU A 64 -7.69 31.39 18.94
CA LEU A 64 -8.28 32.15 20.06
C LEU A 64 -9.81 32.15 20.03
N ALA A 65 -10.41 32.07 18.83
CA ALA A 65 -11.87 31.95 18.67
C ALA A 65 -12.38 30.51 18.85
N GLY A 66 -11.50 29.50 18.96
CA GLY A 66 -11.88 28.10 19.04
C GLY A 66 -12.43 27.55 17.71
N GLU A 67 -12.04 28.15 16.58
CA GLU A 67 -12.52 27.80 15.24
C GLU A 67 -11.60 26.80 14.51
N VAL A 68 -10.41 26.52 15.02
CA VAL A 68 -9.54 25.48 14.49
C VAL A 68 -10.03 24.12 15.01
N GLN A 69 -10.33 23.23 14.10
CA GLN A 69 -10.80 21.91 14.46
C GLN A 69 -9.63 20.98 14.79
N ASN A 70 -9.83 20.13 15.79
CA ASN A 70 -8.89 19.09 16.13
C ASN A 70 -9.05 17.92 15.15
N PRO A 71 -7.95 17.40 14.56
CA PRO A 71 -8.06 16.24 13.70
C PRO A 71 -8.55 15.03 14.47
N ALA A 72 -9.32 14.17 13.82
CA ALA A 72 -9.63 12.86 14.38
C ALA A 72 -8.35 12.02 14.44
N VAL A 73 -8.20 11.17 15.46
CA VAL A 73 -7.10 10.23 15.57
C VAL A 73 -7.66 8.81 15.40
N LEU A 74 -7.20 8.09 14.40
CA LEU A 74 -7.62 6.74 14.07
C LEU A 74 -6.53 5.75 14.47
N LEU A 75 -6.93 4.62 15.04
CA LEU A 75 -6.02 3.48 15.22
C LEU A 75 -6.07 2.61 13.99
N SER A 76 -4.94 2.51 13.30
CA SER A 76 -4.78 1.69 12.09
C SER A 76 -3.86 0.51 12.37
N TRP A 77 -4.06 -0.61 11.68
CA TRP A 77 -3.19 -1.77 11.80
C TRP A 77 -2.02 -1.65 10.83
N GLU A 78 -0.80 -1.86 11.36
CA GLU A 78 0.41 -2.07 10.56
C GLU A 78 0.63 -1.00 9.49
N LEU A 79 0.65 0.27 9.91
CA LEU A 79 1.00 1.38 9.02
C LEU A 79 2.43 1.27 8.47
N GLY A 80 3.29 0.45 9.11
CA GLY A 80 4.72 0.36 8.78
C GLY A 80 5.55 1.49 9.41
N PHE A 81 4.91 2.44 10.06
CA PHE A 81 5.46 3.56 10.82
C PHE A 81 4.54 3.84 12.02
N GLU A 82 4.98 4.68 12.94
CA GLU A 82 4.31 4.88 14.23
C GLU A 82 3.01 5.68 14.15
N ALA A 83 2.98 6.71 13.30
CA ALA A 83 1.80 7.52 12.99
C ALA A 83 1.99 8.22 11.65
N ASP A 84 0.91 8.70 11.06
CA ASP A 84 0.90 9.61 9.93
C ASP A 84 -0.31 10.55 9.96
N TYR A 85 -0.21 11.67 9.23
CA TYR A 85 -1.32 12.59 9.00
C TYR A 85 -1.83 12.49 7.56
N ASP A 86 -3.09 12.16 7.40
CA ASP A 86 -3.76 12.16 6.10
C ASP A 86 -4.28 13.57 5.77
N ASN A 87 -3.62 14.26 4.83
CA ASN A 87 -3.95 15.62 4.41
C ASN A 87 -5.37 15.78 3.86
N ARG A 88 -5.98 14.72 3.35
CA ARG A 88 -7.32 14.76 2.72
C ARG A 88 -8.42 14.50 3.70
N GLU A 89 -8.28 13.40 4.46
CA GLU A 89 -9.22 12.99 5.49
C GLU A 89 -9.10 13.91 6.72
N ARG A 90 -7.98 14.62 6.85
CA ARG A 90 -7.63 15.45 8.03
C ARG A 90 -7.68 14.64 9.30
N VAL A 91 -7.10 13.45 9.23
CA VAL A 91 -7.02 12.51 10.34
C VAL A 91 -5.57 12.14 10.62
N ILE A 92 -5.26 11.94 11.87
CA ILE A 92 -3.99 11.33 12.31
C ILE A 92 -4.27 9.84 12.45
N ARG A 93 -3.49 9.01 11.74
CA ARG A 93 -3.52 7.56 11.92
C ARG A 93 -2.37 7.17 12.83
N VAL A 94 -2.64 6.35 13.81
CA VAL A 94 -1.64 5.82 14.74
C VAL A 94 -1.62 4.31 14.62
N ASP A 95 -0.42 3.74 14.44
CA ASP A 95 -0.26 2.31 14.37
C ASP A 95 -0.74 1.64 15.66
N TRP A 96 -1.55 0.59 15.49
CA TRP A 96 -2.12 -0.14 16.62
C TRP A 96 -1.07 -0.76 17.53
N SER A 97 -0.01 -1.35 16.97
CA SER A 97 1.05 -1.98 17.74
C SER A 97 1.88 -0.96 18.50
N PHE A 98 2.14 0.20 17.87
CA PHE A 98 2.78 1.35 18.52
C PHE A 98 1.93 1.87 19.65
N PHE A 99 0.62 2.09 19.42
CA PHE A 99 -0.32 2.50 20.46
C PHE A 99 -0.36 1.50 21.62
N ALA A 100 -0.48 0.20 21.34
CA ALA A 100 -0.53 -0.83 22.37
C ALA A 100 0.78 -0.88 23.17
N ARG A 101 1.95 -0.80 22.52
CA ARG A 101 3.26 -0.76 23.17
C ARG A 101 3.41 0.46 24.08
N THR A 102 3.09 1.63 23.55
CA THR A 102 3.25 2.88 24.28
C THR A 102 2.28 2.99 25.45
N THR A 103 1.06 2.47 25.31
CA THR A 103 0.06 2.51 26.40
C THR A 103 0.20 1.36 27.41
N ALA A 104 0.97 0.32 27.10
CA ALA A 104 1.25 -0.77 28.06
C ALA A 104 2.20 -0.35 29.18
N HIS A 105 3.10 0.60 28.91
CA HIS A 105 4.16 1.02 29.83
C HIS A 105 4.19 2.54 30.02
N PRO A 106 4.01 3.06 31.25
CA PRO A 106 3.97 4.49 31.51
C PRO A 106 5.14 5.30 30.95
N GLN A 107 6.34 4.73 30.94
CA GLN A 107 7.53 5.39 30.40
C GLN A 107 7.52 5.60 28.88
N HIS A 108 6.64 4.91 28.16
CA HIS A 108 6.53 4.99 26.70
C HIS A 108 5.43 5.93 26.22
N TYR A 109 4.64 6.53 27.11
CA TYR A 109 3.57 7.46 26.71
C TYR A 109 4.07 8.68 25.96
N TRP A 110 5.30 9.06 26.26
CA TRP A 110 5.90 10.23 25.64
C TRP A 110 6.22 9.98 24.17
N TRP A 111 6.40 8.76 23.78
CA TRP A 111 6.55 8.37 22.37
C TRP A 111 5.25 8.60 21.61
N LEU A 112 4.14 8.14 22.15
CA LEU A 112 2.82 8.39 21.57
C LEU A 112 2.52 9.89 21.50
N LEU A 113 2.83 10.62 22.56
CA LEU A 113 2.65 12.07 22.58
C LEU A 113 3.50 12.76 21.51
N THR A 114 4.75 12.35 21.35
CA THR A 114 5.67 12.87 20.33
C THR A 114 5.10 12.65 18.93
N ALA A 115 4.66 11.44 18.63
CA ALA A 115 4.04 11.14 17.35
C ALA A 115 2.78 11.97 17.10
N LEU A 116 1.91 12.11 18.09
CA LEU A 116 0.71 12.96 17.98
C LEU A 116 1.02 14.44 17.77
N LEU A 117 2.09 14.97 18.40
CA LEU A 117 2.54 16.36 18.17
C LEU A 117 3.10 16.54 16.77
N HIS A 118 3.86 15.58 16.30
CA HIS A 118 4.43 15.57 14.95
C HIS A 118 3.32 15.62 13.90
N GLU A 119 2.39 14.68 13.95
CA GLU A 119 1.28 14.61 13.00
C GLU A 119 0.32 15.81 13.12
N PHE A 120 0.22 16.39 14.30
CA PHE A 120 -0.53 17.63 14.48
C PHE A 120 0.16 18.82 13.80
N GLY A 121 1.49 18.83 13.71
CA GLY A 121 2.24 19.82 12.93
C GLY A 121 1.80 19.80 11.46
N HIS A 122 1.74 18.62 10.84
CA HIS A 122 1.22 18.44 9.48
C HIS A 122 -0.23 18.90 9.33
N HIS A 123 -1.07 18.63 10.34
CA HIS A 123 -2.45 19.14 10.34
C HIS A 123 -2.51 20.68 10.30
N ILE A 124 -1.67 21.37 11.05
CA ILE A 124 -1.63 22.84 11.05
C ILE A 124 -1.10 23.39 9.74
N ASP A 125 -0.09 22.74 9.11
CA ASP A 125 0.36 23.10 7.76
C ASP A 125 -0.78 22.96 6.74
N ASN A 126 -1.52 21.86 6.79
CA ASN A 126 -2.71 21.65 5.95
C ASN A 126 -3.77 22.74 6.15
N VAL A 127 -4.05 23.13 7.39
CA VAL A 127 -4.99 24.23 7.70
C VAL A 127 -4.49 25.55 7.10
N LEU A 128 -3.21 25.85 7.22
CA LEU A 128 -2.62 27.07 6.67
C LEU A 128 -2.71 27.13 5.15
N ARG A 129 -2.34 26.04 4.46
CA ARG A 129 -2.22 25.98 3.00
C ARG A 129 -3.54 25.78 2.27
N HIS A 130 -4.50 25.08 2.89
CA HIS A 130 -5.74 24.68 2.22
C HIS A 130 -7.01 25.31 2.79
N GLU A 131 -7.03 25.69 4.08
CA GLU A 131 -8.22 26.31 4.66
C GLU A 131 -8.10 27.83 4.78
N LEU A 132 -6.89 28.32 5.10
CA LEU A 132 -6.68 29.74 5.36
C LEU A 132 -6.14 30.47 4.15
N ALA A 133 -5.53 29.78 3.20
CA ALA A 133 -5.03 30.34 1.96
C ALA A 133 -6.14 31.02 1.15
N ASP A 134 -5.77 32.01 0.36
CA ASP A 134 -6.68 32.68 -0.57
C ASP A 134 -6.86 31.81 -1.82
N GLU A 135 -8.11 31.55 -2.23
CA GLU A 135 -8.43 30.78 -3.43
C GLU A 135 -7.78 31.35 -4.70
N ASN A 136 -7.48 32.65 -4.73
CA ASN A 136 -6.84 33.32 -5.85
C ASN A 136 -5.29 33.37 -5.76
N ALA A 137 -4.72 32.87 -4.68
CA ALA A 137 -3.28 32.81 -4.46
C ALA A 137 -2.91 31.45 -3.83
N PRO A 138 -2.99 30.35 -4.61
CA PRO A 138 -2.73 29.02 -4.09
C PRO A 138 -1.26 28.91 -3.65
N LEU A 139 -1.07 28.31 -2.48
CA LEU A 139 0.25 27.95 -1.95
C LEU A 139 0.66 26.56 -2.48
N ALA A 140 1.93 26.19 -2.27
CA ALA A 140 2.37 24.82 -2.47
C ALA A 140 1.52 23.87 -1.60
N ASN A 141 1.27 22.66 -2.10
CA ASN A 141 0.39 21.72 -1.41
C ASN A 141 0.95 21.27 -0.06
N ASP A 142 2.25 21.46 0.16
CA ASP A 142 2.93 20.99 1.34
C ASP A 142 4.20 21.82 1.60
N ALA A 143 4.73 21.77 2.83
CA ALA A 143 5.99 22.40 3.16
C ALA A 143 7.17 21.70 2.42
N PRO A 144 8.24 22.43 2.08
CA PRO A 144 9.42 21.84 1.44
C PRO A 144 10.31 21.05 2.42
N PHE A 145 9.90 20.88 3.66
CA PHE A 145 10.66 20.26 4.74
C PHE A 145 9.71 19.67 5.79
N GLU A 146 10.25 18.94 6.76
CA GLU A 146 9.50 18.26 7.83
C GLU A 146 8.98 19.21 8.92
N GLU A 147 7.89 19.88 8.65
CA GLU A 147 7.27 20.85 9.57
C GLU A 147 6.70 20.21 10.83
N GLY A 148 6.23 18.95 10.76
CA GLY A 148 5.80 18.21 11.96
C GLY A 148 6.93 18.03 12.96
N HIS A 149 8.14 17.70 12.48
CA HIS A 149 9.33 17.61 13.31
C HIS A 149 9.74 18.98 13.90
N LEU A 150 9.77 20.02 13.06
CA LEU A 150 10.07 21.38 13.48
C LEU A 150 9.04 21.90 14.50
N PHE A 151 7.76 21.62 14.28
CA PHE A 151 6.70 21.96 15.21
C PHE A 151 6.90 21.30 16.58
N THR A 152 7.22 20.01 16.59
CA THR A 152 7.46 19.26 17.83
C THR A 152 8.66 19.80 18.60
N LEU A 153 9.79 20.04 17.91
CA LEU A 153 10.98 20.62 18.50
C LEU A 153 10.71 22.03 19.04
N TRP A 154 10.11 22.89 18.22
CA TRP A 154 9.77 24.26 18.60
C TRP A 154 8.88 24.27 19.85
N LEU A 155 7.83 23.46 19.89
CA LEU A 155 6.92 23.41 21.00
C LEU A 155 7.61 22.95 22.29
N THR A 156 8.61 22.07 22.20
CA THR A 156 9.35 21.56 23.37
C THR A 156 10.51 22.46 23.80
N GLU A 157 11.05 23.29 22.93
CA GLU A 157 12.23 24.13 23.23
C GLU A 157 11.88 25.60 23.43
N ALA A 158 11.11 26.20 22.52
CA ALA A 158 10.90 27.64 22.46
C ALA A 158 9.60 28.10 23.11
N ALA A 159 8.56 27.31 23.00
CA ALA A 159 7.22 27.63 23.46
C ALA A 159 6.91 26.99 24.82
N SER A 160 7.92 26.71 25.63
CA SER A 160 7.74 26.14 26.97
C SER A 160 6.62 26.88 27.69
N PRO A 161 5.41 26.31 27.81
CA PRO A 161 4.36 26.95 28.55
C PRO A 161 4.84 27.14 29.96
N SER A 162 4.51 28.26 30.56
CA SER A 162 4.86 28.61 31.96
C SER A 162 4.23 27.65 32.98
N ARG A 163 3.75 26.49 32.54
CA ARG A 163 3.11 25.48 33.38
C ARG A 163 3.98 24.24 33.47
N ASP A 164 4.37 23.90 34.69
CA ASP A 164 5.11 22.69 35.03
C ASP A 164 4.25 21.42 35.03
N ASP A 165 2.92 21.55 35.01
CA ASP A 165 2.00 20.44 35.16
C ASP A 165 1.35 20.07 33.83
N LEU A 166 1.81 18.98 33.24
CA LEU A 166 1.24 18.36 32.06
C LEU A 166 0.60 17.03 32.45
N SER A 167 -0.68 16.87 32.17
CA SER A 167 -1.32 15.56 32.24
C SER A 167 -2.07 15.28 30.94
N PHE A 168 -2.00 14.06 30.46
CA PHE A 168 -2.89 13.61 29.44
C PHE A 168 -3.47 12.23 29.76
N ALA A 169 -4.72 12.01 29.37
CA ALA A 169 -5.44 10.79 29.63
C ALA A 169 -5.61 10.00 28.32
N THR A 170 -5.36 8.72 28.35
CA THR A 170 -5.66 7.79 27.25
C THR A 170 -6.66 6.76 27.72
N TYR A 171 -7.67 6.51 26.88
CA TYR A 171 -8.56 5.38 27.05
C TYR A 171 -8.33 4.38 25.92
N SER A 172 -8.25 3.11 26.26
CA SER A 172 -8.19 2.02 25.28
C SER A 172 -9.15 0.91 25.71
N GLU A 173 -10.08 0.55 24.83
CA GLU A 173 -10.96 -0.60 25.04
C GLU A 173 -10.18 -1.91 25.16
N VAL A 174 -9.06 -2.02 24.46
CA VAL A 174 -8.22 -3.22 24.49
C VAL A 174 -7.48 -3.35 25.82
N ALA A 175 -7.11 -2.23 26.43
CA ALA A 175 -6.48 -2.22 27.76
C ALA A 175 -7.52 -2.15 28.90
N SER A 176 -8.80 -1.96 28.61
CA SER A 176 -9.92 -1.85 29.57
C SER A 176 -9.64 -0.88 30.71
N SER A 177 -8.91 0.21 30.45
CA SER A 177 -8.53 1.15 31.50
C SER A 177 -8.37 2.57 31.01
N ASP A 178 -9.04 3.48 31.67
CA ASP A 178 -8.69 4.90 31.66
C ASP A 178 -7.38 5.09 32.41
N ARG A 179 -6.40 5.72 31.77
CA ARG A 179 -5.13 6.03 32.41
C ARG A 179 -4.81 7.50 32.20
N GLU A 180 -4.55 8.18 33.31
CA GLU A 180 -4.08 9.56 33.33
C GLU A 180 -2.58 9.57 33.64
N TYR A 181 -1.82 10.36 32.89
CA TYR A 181 -0.39 10.53 33.06
C TYR A 181 -0.07 11.98 33.35
N ALA A 182 0.67 12.19 34.40
CA ALA A 182 1.15 13.51 34.80
C ALA A 182 2.67 13.56 34.76
N MET A 183 3.22 14.59 34.12
CA MET A 183 4.65 14.87 34.10
C MET A 183 4.86 16.37 33.96
N SER A 184 5.95 16.92 34.52
CA SER A 184 6.29 18.31 34.25
C SER A 184 6.64 18.49 32.78
N TRP A 185 6.29 19.61 32.17
CA TRP A 185 6.58 19.90 30.77
C TRP A 185 8.06 19.81 30.47
N LYS A 186 8.94 20.22 31.36
CA LYS A 186 10.38 20.10 31.21
C LYS A 186 10.82 18.66 31.02
N LYS A 187 10.31 17.72 31.83
CA LYS A 187 10.63 16.31 31.71
C LYS A 187 10.01 15.69 30.46
N ALA A 188 8.81 16.11 30.07
CA ALA A 188 8.19 15.71 28.83
C ALA A 188 9.04 16.16 27.64
N GLY A 189 9.47 17.41 27.60
CA GLY A 189 10.34 17.95 26.55
C GLY A 189 11.68 17.23 26.47
N GLU A 190 12.31 16.89 27.60
CA GLU A 190 13.53 16.08 27.62
C GLU A 190 13.27 14.69 27.03
N ALA A 191 12.22 14.01 27.43
CA ALA A 191 11.87 12.68 26.93
C ALA A 191 11.51 12.67 25.42
N ILE A 192 10.80 13.70 24.95
CA ILE A 192 10.47 13.88 23.54
C ILE A 192 11.73 14.09 22.71
N ARG A 193 12.66 14.96 23.15
CA ARG A 193 13.93 15.20 22.46
C ARG A 193 14.82 13.96 22.43
N ASP A 194 14.93 13.25 23.56
CA ASP A 194 15.69 12.00 23.63
C ASP A 194 15.12 10.94 22.69
N TYR A 195 13.81 10.86 22.59
CA TYR A 195 13.14 9.97 21.67
C TYR A 195 13.39 10.36 20.21
N LEU A 196 13.21 11.62 19.84
CA LEU A 196 13.50 12.13 18.49
C LEU A 196 14.97 11.93 18.09
N ALA A 197 15.90 12.05 19.03
CA ALA A 197 17.33 11.82 18.79
C ALA A 197 17.70 10.33 18.71
N SER A 198 16.95 9.45 19.34
CA SER A 198 17.22 8.00 19.39
C SER A 198 16.56 7.24 18.24
N THR A 199 15.50 7.75 17.72
CA THR A 199 14.82 7.23 16.56
C THR A 199 15.52 7.84 15.34
N ASP A 200 16.14 6.98 14.52
CA ASP A 200 16.32 7.28 13.11
C ASP A 200 14.88 7.29 12.53
N LEU A 201 14.12 8.30 12.96
CA LEU A 201 12.82 8.58 12.40
C LEU A 201 13.11 8.84 10.93
N ARG A 202 12.93 7.84 10.11
CA ARG A 202 12.61 8.06 8.72
C ARG A 202 11.24 8.69 8.75
N ILE A 203 11.27 9.99 9.01
CA ILE A 203 10.16 10.89 8.86
C ILE A 203 9.92 10.85 7.37
N GLU A 204 9.00 9.99 6.96
CA GLU A 204 8.46 10.11 5.62
C GLU A 204 7.85 11.50 5.58
N PRO A 205 8.21 12.33 4.59
CA PRO A 205 7.58 13.64 4.44
C PRO A 205 6.06 13.44 4.47
N SER A 206 5.32 14.39 5.02
CA SER A 206 3.86 14.40 5.19
C SER A 206 3.04 14.14 3.92
N HIS A 207 3.71 13.79 2.87
CA HIS A 207 3.09 13.15 1.74
C HIS A 207 2.57 11.80 2.23
N SER A 208 1.39 11.83 2.82
CA SER A 208 0.50 10.71 3.09
C SER A 208 0.19 9.85 1.84
N ASN A 209 1.16 9.69 1.01
CA ASN A 209 1.20 8.84 -0.15
C ASN A 209 2.23 7.72 0.06
N SER A 210 2.36 7.23 1.30
CA SER A 210 3.13 6.02 1.60
C SER A 210 2.64 4.78 0.83
N ASP A 211 1.48 4.90 0.20
CA ASP A 211 0.87 3.90 -0.66
C ASP A 211 0.85 4.33 -2.12
N ARG A 212 1.89 4.98 -2.61
CA ARG A 212 2.06 5.18 -4.05
C ARG A 212 2.47 3.87 -4.68
N GLU A 213 1.47 3.07 -4.98
CA GLU A 213 1.62 1.98 -5.92
C GLU A 213 1.73 2.57 -7.33
N ALA A 214 2.59 2.02 -8.17
CA ALA A 214 2.58 2.27 -9.60
C ALA A 214 1.21 1.88 -10.19
N PHE A 215 0.96 2.10 -11.47
CA PHE A 215 -0.26 1.62 -12.15
C PHE A 215 -0.46 0.12 -11.95
N GLU A 216 0.60 -0.63 -11.65
CA GLU A 216 0.54 -2.03 -11.21
C GLU A 216 0.68 -2.20 -9.70
N ALA A 217 0.07 -3.25 -9.20
CA ALA A 217 0.19 -3.67 -7.82
C ALA A 217 1.64 -3.94 -7.44
N GLY A 218 2.14 -3.25 -6.45
CA GLY A 218 3.30 -3.73 -5.71
C GLY A 218 4.52 -2.87 -5.58
N ASN A 219 4.56 -1.64 -6.01
CA ASN A 219 5.69 -0.77 -5.70
C ASN A 219 5.28 0.40 -4.79
N ALA A 220 5.26 0.13 -3.48
CA ALA A 220 4.87 1.10 -2.44
C ALA A 220 5.83 2.30 -2.31
N GLU A 221 6.96 2.31 -3.03
CA GLU A 221 7.96 3.36 -3.01
C GLU A 221 8.00 4.16 -4.33
N ALA A 222 7.13 3.85 -5.30
CA ALA A 222 7.12 4.52 -6.59
C ALA A 222 6.65 5.98 -6.46
N LYS A 223 7.47 6.87 -6.99
CA LYS A 223 7.07 8.26 -7.24
C LYS A 223 6.20 8.27 -8.50
N GLY A 224 5.01 8.87 -8.45
CA GLY A 224 4.16 9.01 -9.63
C GLY A 224 2.68 8.81 -9.35
N SER A 225 1.88 8.74 -10.41
CA SER A 225 0.45 8.45 -10.36
C SER A 225 0.21 6.93 -10.29
N THR A 226 -0.88 6.53 -9.65
CA THR A 226 -1.26 5.13 -9.41
C THR A 226 -2.73 4.96 -9.73
N HIS A 227 -3.24 3.75 -9.86
CA HIS A 227 -4.67 3.48 -9.95
C HIS A 227 -5.44 4.20 -8.83
N GLN A 228 -4.97 4.10 -7.59
CA GLN A 228 -5.59 4.76 -6.45
C GLN A 228 -5.65 6.28 -6.63
N THR A 229 -4.58 6.92 -7.12
CA THR A 229 -4.55 8.38 -7.31
C THR A 229 -5.40 8.83 -8.48
N ILE A 230 -5.53 8.03 -9.52
CA ILE A 230 -6.42 8.29 -10.65
C ILE A 230 -7.89 8.23 -10.19
N GLU A 231 -8.27 7.20 -9.44
CA GLU A 231 -9.63 7.02 -8.92
C GLU A 231 -10.04 8.10 -7.91
N TRP A 232 -9.11 8.86 -7.37
CA TRP A 232 -9.45 10.01 -6.51
C TRP A 232 -10.30 11.07 -7.19
N VAL A 233 -10.31 11.13 -8.52
CA VAL A 233 -11.24 11.98 -9.27
C VAL A 233 -12.72 11.70 -8.94
N LEU A 234 -13.03 10.51 -8.38
CA LEU A 234 -14.38 10.15 -7.93
C LEU A 234 -14.91 11.08 -6.83
N GLN A 235 -14.04 11.75 -6.07
CA GLN A 235 -14.43 12.76 -5.07
C GLN A 235 -15.21 13.91 -5.71
N ASP A 236 -14.87 14.28 -6.94
CA ASP A 236 -15.58 15.34 -7.68
C ASP A 236 -17.06 15.00 -7.89
N PHE A 237 -17.40 13.71 -7.81
CA PHE A 237 -18.74 13.16 -8.00
C PHE A 237 -19.40 12.70 -6.68
N LYS A 238 -18.88 13.21 -5.55
CA LYS A 238 -19.39 12.94 -4.20
C LYS A 238 -19.37 11.47 -3.79
N PHE A 239 -18.37 10.72 -4.27
CA PHE A 239 -18.04 9.45 -3.64
C PHE A 239 -17.41 9.73 -2.28
N SER A 240 -17.88 9.04 -1.26
CA SER A 240 -17.22 9.02 0.06
C SER A 240 -15.91 8.25 -0.04
N ARG A 241 -15.00 8.47 0.90
CA ARG A 241 -13.73 7.71 0.98
C ARG A 241 -13.99 6.20 0.99
N THR A 242 -14.91 5.72 1.79
CA THR A 242 -15.29 4.30 1.84
C THR A 242 -15.72 3.76 0.48
N GLU A 243 -16.45 4.56 -0.31
CA GLU A 243 -16.87 4.17 -1.66
C GLU A 243 -15.68 4.15 -2.63
N ILE A 244 -14.77 5.13 -2.54
CA ILE A 244 -13.55 5.15 -3.36
C ILE A 244 -12.66 3.95 -3.01
N ASP A 245 -12.46 3.64 -1.73
CA ASP A 245 -11.69 2.48 -1.31
C ASP A 245 -12.35 1.16 -1.78
N ALA A 246 -13.68 1.10 -1.84
CA ALA A 246 -14.39 -0.07 -2.38
C ALA A 246 -14.26 -0.19 -3.92
N VAL A 247 -14.24 0.92 -4.65
CA VAL A 247 -13.91 0.96 -6.08
C VAL A 247 -12.46 0.51 -6.28
N TYR A 248 -11.52 1.13 -5.58
CA TYR A 248 -10.12 0.79 -5.67
C TYR A 248 -9.84 -0.68 -5.27
N PHE A 249 -10.56 -1.23 -4.31
CA PHE A 249 -10.47 -2.66 -4.00
C PHE A 249 -10.80 -3.55 -5.20
N GLY A 250 -11.81 -3.19 -5.98
CA GLY A 250 -12.17 -3.90 -7.21
C GLY A 250 -11.09 -3.82 -8.29
N ASN A 251 -10.52 -2.64 -8.49
CA ASN A 251 -9.39 -2.38 -9.39
C ASN A 251 -8.17 -3.20 -8.94
N TRP A 252 -7.76 -3.04 -7.71
CA TRP A 252 -6.63 -3.74 -7.09
C TRP A 252 -6.72 -5.28 -7.19
N LEU A 253 -7.93 -5.84 -7.05
CA LEU A 253 -8.13 -7.28 -7.21
C LEU A 253 -7.82 -7.76 -8.62
N ARG A 254 -7.97 -6.92 -9.66
CA ARG A 254 -7.64 -7.32 -11.04
C ARG A 254 -6.15 -7.48 -11.21
N ASP A 255 -5.35 -6.54 -10.72
CA ASP A 255 -3.90 -6.72 -10.68
C ASP A 255 -3.51 -8.03 -10.01
N TYR A 256 -3.99 -8.23 -8.78
CA TYR A 256 -3.61 -9.42 -8.02
C TYR A 256 -4.25 -10.73 -8.52
N SER A 257 -5.30 -10.70 -9.35
CA SER A 257 -5.80 -11.91 -10.01
C SER A 257 -4.74 -12.55 -10.91
N GLN A 258 -3.83 -11.76 -11.40
CA GLN A 258 -2.74 -12.17 -12.29
C GLN A 258 -1.73 -13.11 -11.61
N VAL A 259 -1.60 -13.09 -10.26
CA VAL A 259 -0.76 -14.06 -9.53
C VAL A 259 -1.32 -15.49 -9.59
N VAL A 260 -2.62 -15.64 -9.89
CA VAL A 260 -3.24 -16.96 -10.10
C VAL A 260 -3.10 -17.35 -11.56
N ASP A 261 -1.85 -17.45 -12.03
CA ASP A 261 -1.50 -17.79 -13.41
C ASP A 261 -1.41 -19.32 -13.59
N PRO A 262 -1.86 -19.86 -14.73
CA PRO A 262 -1.84 -21.31 -14.97
C PRO A 262 -0.45 -21.93 -15.01
N LYS A 263 0.64 -21.17 -15.16
CA LYS A 263 2.00 -21.69 -15.14
C LYS A 263 2.51 -21.96 -13.74
N ILE A 264 2.07 -21.16 -12.78
CA ILE A 264 2.56 -21.20 -11.39
C ILE A 264 1.48 -21.67 -10.38
N THR A 265 0.27 -21.93 -10.85
CA THR A 265 -0.80 -22.51 -10.03
C THR A 265 -0.84 -24.01 -10.20
N ARG A 266 -0.81 -24.78 -9.12
CA ARG A 266 -0.95 -26.22 -9.15
C ARG A 266 -2.39 -26.66 -8.87
N ALA A 267 -2.80 -27.78 -9.51
CA ALA A 267 -4.06 -28.42 -9.17
C ALA A 267 -4.02 -29.04 -7.76
N PRO A 268 -5.17 -29.22 -7.09
CA PRO A 268 -5.23 -29.76 -5.73
C PRO A 268 -4.61 -31.16 -5.58
N ASP A 269 -4.63 -31.97 -6.63
CA ASP A 269 -4.11 -33.34 -6.69
C ASP A 269 -2.64 -33.44 -7.11
N MET A 270 -2.03 -32.32 -7.52
CA MET A 270 -0.60 -32.26 -7.87
C MET A 270 0.29 -32.15 -6.63
N PRO A 271 1.53 -32.67 -6.67
CA PRO A 271 2.51 -32.47 -5.62
C PRO A 271 2.75 -30.99 -5.30
N LYS A 272 3.07 -30.71 -4.05
CA LYS A 272 3.52 -29.37 -3.63
C LYS A 272 4.96 -29.15 -4.11
N GLU A 273 5.21 -28.03 -4.74
CA GLU A 273 6.51 -27.68 -5.35
C GLU A 273 6.95 -26.26 -4.99
N PHE A 274 6.62 -25.81 -3.77
CA PHE A 274 7.03 -24.48 -3.30
C PHE A 274 8.55 -24.27 -3.47
N PRO A 275 9.05 -23.15 -4.01
CA PRO A 275 8.31 -21.94 -4.38
C PRO A 275 7.81 -21.92 -5.85
N ALA A 276 8.04 -22.97 -6.64
CA ALA A 276 7.74 -22.97 -8.07
C ALA A 276 6.23 -22.89 -8.34
N THR A 277 5.41 -23.53 -7.52
CA THR A 277 3.94 -23.48 -7.66
C THR A 277 3.25 -23.43 -6.30
N LEU A 278 2.12 -22.71 -6.24
CA LEU A 278 1.18 -22.74 -5.12
C LEU A 278 -0.20 -23.17 -5.63
N SER A 279 -1.04 -23.60 -4.68
CA SER A 279 -2.47 -23.80 -4.97
C SER A 279 -3.18 -22.44 -5.19
N ARG A 280 -4.31 -22.46 -5.90
CA ARG A 280 -5.18 -21.27 -6.01
C ARG A 280 -5.56 -20.70 -4.63
N GLU A 281 -5.84 -21.58 -3.66
CA GLU A 281 -6.12 -21.18 -2.29
C GLU A 281 -4.89 -20.51 -1.63
N GLY A 282 -3.68 -21.04 -1.87
CA GLY A 282 -2.43 -20.46 -1.38
C GLY A 282 -2.24 -19.03 -1.88
N TRP A 283 -2.35 -18.82 -3.19
CA TRP A 283 -2.29 -17.47 -3.80
C TRP A 283 -3.37 -16.55 -3.22
N THR A 284 -4.63 -17.02 -3.16
CA THR A 284 -5.74 -16.24 -2.62
C THR A 284 -5.50 -15.80 -1.18
N ASN A 285 -4.97 -16.70 -0.35
CA ASN A 285 -4.72 -16.39 1.06
C ASN A 285 -3.57 -15.38 1.21
N LEU A 286 -2.54 -15.42 0.37
CA LEU A 286 -1.48 -14.39 0.38
C LEU A 286 -2.05 -13.02 -0.01
N VAL A 287 -2.86 -12.97 -1.06
CA VAL A 287 -3.53 -11.74 -1.48
C VAL A 287 -4.49 -11.24 -0.40
N ASP A 288 -5.22 -12.14 0.31
CA ASP A 288 -6.11 -11.75 1.41
C ASP A 288 -5.34 -11.10 2.59
N VAL A 289 -4.13 -11.56 2.89
CA VAL A 289 -3.28 -10.91 3.90
C VAL A 289 -2.89 -9.50 3.47
N LEU A 290 -2.50 -9.31 2.21
CA LEU A 290 -2.16 -7.99 1.69
C LEU A 290 -3.37 -7.07 1.65
N ALA A 291 -4.52 -7.58 1.18
CA ALA A 291 -5.78 -6.82 1.15
C ALA A 291 -6.24 -6.41 2.55
N ALA A 292 -6.10 -7.29 3.54
CA ALA A 292 -6.46 -6.98 4.92
C ALA A 292 -5.59 -5.85 5.51
N LYS A 293 -4.35 -5.72 5.05
CA LYS A 293 -3.45 -4.62 5.40
C LYS A 293 -3.81 -3.34 4.62
N LYS A 294 -3.87 -3.44 3.29
CA LYS A 294 -4.11 -2.30 2.39
C LYS A 294 -5.48 -1.63 2.62
N PHE A 295 -6.53 -2.43 2.78
CA PHE A 295 -7.91 -1.99 2.95
C PHE A 295 -8.41 -2.22 4.39
N PHE A 296 -7.57 -1.93 5.36
CA PHE A 296 -7.84 -2.26 6.77
C PHE A 296 -9.18 -1.69 7.25
N ASP A 297 -9.43 -0.39 7.04
CA ASP A 297 -10.66 0.27 7.50
C ASP A 297 -11.91 -0.35 6.84
N LEU A 298 -11.82 -0.61 5.55
CA LEU A 298 -12.88 -1.24 4.78
C LEU A 298 -13.13 -2.68 5.28
N ARG A 299 -12.06 -3.43 5.52
CA ARG A 299 -12.11 -4.80 6.05
C ARG A 299 -12.69 -4.87 7.45
N MET A 300 -12.39 -3.89 8.31
CA MET A 300 -12.96 -3.83 9.67
C MET A 300 -14.45 -3.54 9.66
N ARG A 301 -14.91 -2.69 8.73
CA ARG A 301 -16.34 -2.36 8.58
C ARG A 301 -17.13 -3.50 7.93
N TYR A 302 -16.52 -4.19 6.98
CA TYR A 302 -17.15 -5.19 6.12
C TYR A 302 -16.30 -6.46 6.03
N PRO A 303 -16.10 -7.18 7.16
CA PRO A 303 -15.11 -8.26 7.27
C PRO A 303 -15.36 -9.45 6.36
N ASN A 304 -16.60 -9.69 5.95
CA ASN A 304 -16.96 -10.78 5.06
C ASN A 304 -16.94 -10.36 3.59
N GLU A 305 -17.48 -9.18 3.29
CA GLU A 305 -17.62 -8.63 1.94
C GLU A 305 -16.26 -8.25 1.33
N MET A 306 -15.36 -7.75 2.17
CA MET A 306 -14.02 -7.33 1.78
C MET A 306 -12.96 -8.44 1.92
N LYS A 307 -13.37 -9.66 2.25
CA LYS A 307 -12.48 -10.81 2.27
C LYS A 307 -12.16 -11.26 0.85
N VAL A 308 -10.88 -11.41 0.56
CA VAL A 308 -10.45 -12.02 -0.70
C VAL A 308 -10.72 -13.53 -0.65
N THR A 309 -11.45 -13.99 -1.62
CA THR A 309 -11.82 -15.40 -1.78
C THR A 309 -11.43 -15.86 -3.19
N PRO A 310 -11.32 -17.17 -3.46
CA PRO A 310 -11.06 -17.65 -4.82
C PRO A 310 -12.06 -17.13 -5.87
N THR A 311 -13.30 -16.81 -5.45
CA THR A 311 -14.32 -16.26 -6.34
C THR A 311 -14.14 -14.76 -6.58
N THR A 312 -13.79 -13.98 -5.55
CA THR A 312 -13.64 -12.53 -5.69
C THR A 312 -12.30 -12.16 -6.36
N LEU A 313 -11.23 -12.91 -6.09
CA LEU A 313 -9.96 -12.75 -6.77
C LEU A 313 -10.03 -13.23 -8.23
N GLY A 314 -10.65 -14.39 -8.46
CA GLY A 314 -10.64 -15.04 -9.76
C GLY A 314 -9.32 -15.76 -10.05
N VAL A 315 -9.01 -15.83 -11.33
CA VAL A 315 -7.75 -16.36 -11.89
C VAL A 315 -7.30 -15.42 -13.01
N TYR A 316 -6.04 -15.47 -13.39
CA TYR A 316 -5.58 -14.74 -14.57
C TYR A 316 -6.28 -15.26 -15.84
N ARG A 317 -6.95 -14.35 -16.53
CA ARG A 317 -7.57 -14.57 -17.82
C ARG A 317 -7.16 -13.47 -18.77
N PRO A 318 -6.50 -13.78 -19.88
CA PRO A 318 -6.14 -12.78 -20.89
C PRO A 318 -7.31 -11.93 -21.40
N THR A 319 -8.54 -12.45 -21.30
CA THR A 319 -9.74 -11.73 -21.73
C THR A 319 -10.23 -10.70 -20.71
N GLU A 320 -9.72 -10.70 -19.47
CA GLU A 320 -10.07 -9.75 -18.40
C GLU A 320 -9.06 -8.60 -18.29
N HIS A 321 -7.94 -8.68 -19.01
CA HIS A 321 -6.86 -7.69 -19.04
C HIS A 321 -6.62 -7.17 -20.46
N ILE A 322 -6.08 -5.96 -20.57
CA ILE A 322 -5.79 -5.37 -21.88
C ILE A 322 -4.53 -5.94 -22.55
N ASP A 323 -3.72 -6.66 -21.80
CA ASP A 323 -2.45 -7.19 -22.24
C ASP A 323 -2.54 -8.07 -23.48
N ASN A 324 -1.47 -8.07 -24.26
CA ASN A 324 -1.30 -9.01 -25.35
C ASN A 324 -1.12 -10.41 -24.77
N PRO A 325 -2.03 -11.36 -25.06
CA PRO A 325 -1.95 -12.69 -24.49
C PRO A 325 -0.65 -13.40 -24.90
N LEU A 326 0.02 -14.01 -23.93
CA LEU A 326 1.23 -14.78 -24.21
C LEU A 326 0.93 -16.02 -25.02
N VAL A 327 1.47 -16.08 -26.24
CA VAL A 327 1.35 -17.25 -27.12
C VAL A 327 2.04 -18.45 -26.48
N THR A 328 1.29 -19.53 -26.29
CA THR A 328 1.78 -20.76 -25.65
C THR A 328 1.41 -21.98 -26.49
N ASP A 329 2.34 -22.42 -27.35
CA ASP A 329 2.14 -23.56 -28.19
C ASP A 329 2.45 -24.90 -27.47
N PRO A 330 1.84 -26.04 -27.89
CA PRO A 330 2.15 -27.35 -27.34
C PRO A 330 3.66 -27.63 -27.30
N PRO A 331 4.15 -28.38 -26.25
CA PRO A 331 3.42 -29.45 -25.55
C PRO A 331 2.81 -29.10 -24.17
N PHE A 332 2.52 -27.87 -23.89
CA PHE A 332 1.92 -27.50 -22.58
C PHE A 332 0.51 -28.09 -22.42
N PRO A 333 0.18 -28.65 -21.24
CA PRO A 333 -1.16 -29.17 -20.98
C PRO A 333 -2.20 -28.04 -20.97
N ASP A 334 -3.47 -28.37 -21.23
CA ASP A 334 -4.58 -27.42 -21.11
C ASP A 334 -4.60 -26.83 -19.69
N PRO A 335 -4.63 -25.49 -19.53
CA PRO A 335 -4.68 -24.83 -18.23
C PRO A 335 -5.83 -25.33 -17.35
N LYS A 336 -6.96 -25.70 -17.94
CA LYS A 336 -8.16 -26.20 -17.24
C LYS A 336 -7.92 -27.49 -16.44
N VAL A 337 -6.85 -28.23 -16.70
CA VAL A 337 -6.43 -29.36 -15.83
C VAL A 337 -5.92 -28.88 -14.48
N ARG A 338 -5.46 -27.63 -14.36
CA ARG A 338 -4.99 -27.04 -13.10
C ARG A 338 -6.14 -26.39 -12.32
N ASP A 339 -6.96 -25.63 -13.03
CA ASP A 339 -8.18 -25.04 -12.48
C ASP A 339 -9.21 -24.83 -13.61
N PRO A 340 -10.49 -25.19 -13.42
CA PRO A 340 -11.53 -25.09 -14.46
C PRO A 340 -11.81 -23.64 -14.90
N ASP A 341 -11.47 -22.65 -14.06
CA ASP A 341 -11.69 -21.24 -14.37
C ASP A 341 -10.65 -20.65 -15.32
N PHE A 342 -9.52 -21.34 -15.57
CA PHE A 342 -8.53 -20.89 -16.53
C PHE A 342 -9.06 -20.96 -17.97
N GLU A 343 -8.59 -20.05 -18.80
CA GLU A 343 -8.82 -20.07 -20.23
C GLU A 343 -7.84 -21.01 -20.95
N ALA A 344 -8.19 -21.40 -22.16
CA ALA A 344 -7.28 -22.16 -23.00
C ALA A 344 -6.09 -21.27 -23.43
N TRP A 345 -4.94 -21.91 -23.70
CA TRP A 345 -3.79 -21.20 -24.25
C TRP A 345 -4.12 -20.51 -25.57
N VAL A 346 -3.64 -19.29 -25.75
CA VAL A 346 -3.63 -18.63 -27.06
C VAL A 346 -2.46 -19.21 -27.87
N LEU A 347 -2.76 -19.73 -29.04
CA LEU A 347 -1.78 -20.43 -29.91
C LEU A 347 -1.24 -19.51 -31.01
N SER A 348 -0.08 -19.84 -31.53
CA SER A 348 0.46 -19.18 -32.74
C SER A 348 -0.55 -19.17 -33.87
N GLY A 349 -0.78 -17.99 -34.44
CA GLY A 349 -1.76 -17.80 -35.52
C GLY A 349 -3.20 -17.63 -35.08
N ASP A 350 -3.48 -17.48 -33.79
CA ASP A 350 -4.82 -17.13 -33.30
C ASP A 350 -5.28 -15.80 -33.94
N PRO A 351 -6.51 -15.74 -34.50
CA PRO A 351 -7.02 -14.53 -35.15
C PRO A 351 -7.09 -13.31 -34.23
N SER A 352 -7.18 -13.49 -32.92
CA SER A 352 -7.20 -12.39 -31.94
C SER A 352 -5.89 -11.60 -31.91
N LEU A 353 -4.77 -12.21 -32.23
CA LEU A 353 -3.45 -11.58 -32.27
C LEU A 353 -3.29 -10.61 -33.46
N GLY A 354 -4.15 -10.72 -34.46
CA GLY A 354 -4.13 -9.85 -35.64
C GLY A 354 -4.73 -8.49 -35.37
N ALA A 355 -4.24 -7.46 -36.10
CA ALA A 355 -4.87 -6.14 -36.09
C ALA A 355 -6.14 -6.15 -36.98
N ASP A 356 -7.17 -5.45 -36.52
CA ASP A 356 -8.39 -5.24 -37.30
C ASP A 356 -8.16 -4.16 -38.36
N LEU A 357 -8.58 -4.43 -39.59
CA LEU A 357 -8.30 -3.56 -40.75
C LEU A 357 -9.05 -2.24 -40.68
N ALA A 358 -10.22 -2.22 -40.08
CA ALA A 358 -11.09 -1.04 -40.02
C ALA A 358 -10.78 -0.14 -38.83
N THR A 359 -10.42 -0.74 -37.68
CA THR A 359 -10.18 -0.01 -36.43
C THR A 359 -8.71 0.27 -36.17
N SER A 360 -7.80 -0.46 -36.83
CA SER A 360 -6.35 -0.41 -36.55
C SER A 360 -5.98 -0.78 -35.12
N MET A 361 -6.73 -1.68 -34.49
CA MET A 361 -6.50 -2.17 -33.13
C MET A 361 -6.23 -3.67 -33.16
N LYS A 362 -5.40 -4.17 -32.27
CA LYS A 362 -5.31 -5.62 -32.04
C LYS A 362 -6.65 -6.15 -31.54
N ARG A 363 -7.11 -7.31 -32.07
CA ARG A 363 -8.47 -7.80 -31.78
C ARG A 363 -8.64 -8.31 -30.36
N TYR A 364 -7.57 -8.79 -29.69
CA TYR A 364 -7.65 -9.24 -28.31
C TYR A 364 -8.08 -8.10 -27.35
N ILE A 365 -7.78 -6.83 -27.66
CA ILE A 365 -8.24 -5.66 -26.89
C ILE A 365 -9.78 -5.66 -26.77
N GLY A 366 -10.49 -6.12 -27.81
CA GLY A 366 -11.95 -6.23 -27.79
C GLY A 366 -12.49 -7.21 -26.74
N ASN A 367 -11.71 -8.23 -26.34
CA ASN A 367 -12.12 -9.13 -25.26
C ASN A 367 -12.11 -8.41 -23.91
N ALA A 368 -11.07 -7.65 -23.62
CA ALA A 368 -10.99 -6.83 -22.39
C ALA A 368 -12.10 -5.76 -22.36
N VAL A 369 -12.43 -5.15 -23.50
CA VAL A 369 -13.60 -4.24 -23.59
C VAL A 369 -14.88 -4.99 -23.22
N GLY A 370 -15.07 -6.21 -23.71
CA GLY A 370 -16.25 -7.03 -23.34
C GLY A 370 -16.36 -7.31 -21.85
N TYR A 371 -15.23 -7.61 -21.20
CA TYR A 371 -15.17 -7.78 -19.75
C TYR A 371 -15.50 -6.45 -19.01
N MET A 372 -14.86 -5.34 -19.38
CA MET A 372 -15.14 -4.02 -18.81
C MET A 372 -16.63 -3.67 -18.93
N GLU A 373 -17.24 -3.91 -20.09
CA GLU A 373 -18.67 -3.67 -20.30
C GLU A 373 -19.56 -4.53 -19.39
N GLN A 374 -19.17 -5.79 -19.16
CA GLN A 374 -19.88 -6.68 -18.25
C GLN A 374 -19.81 -6.14 -16.82
N GLU A 375 -18.63 -5.77 -16.34
CA GLU A 375 -18.45 -5.21 -14.98
C GLU A 375 -19.18 -3.88 -14.80
N LEU A 376 -19.19 -3.01 -15.81
CA LEU A 376 -20.00 -1.78 -15.77
C LEU A 376 -21.50 -2.08 -15.66
N ARG A 377 -22.01 -3.08 -16.40
CA ARG A 377 -23.43 -3.48 -16.29
C ARG A 377 -23.75 -4.03 -14.89
N LEU A 378 -22.85 -4.81 -14.29
CA LEU A 378 -22.99 -5.26 -12.91
C LEU A 378 -23.01 -4.08 -11.93
N ALA A 379 -22.11 -3.12 -12.09
CA ALA A 379 -22.09 -1.91 -11.28
C ALA A 379 -23.36 -1.07 -11.44
N MET A 380 -23.89 -0.96 -12.65
CA MET A 380 -25.17 -0.29 -12.94
C MET A 380 -26.36 -0.99 -12.25
N GLU A 381 -26.40 -2.31 -12.29
CA GLU A 381 -27.47 -3.13 -11.68
C GLU A 381 -27.42 -3.11 -10.15
N GLN A 382 -26.21 -3.24 -9.57
CA GLN A 382 -26.01 -3.34 -8.13
C GLN A 382 -25.95 -1.98 -7.43
N GLY A 383 -25.82 -0.89 -8.19
CA GLY A 383 -25.78 0.47 -7.66
C GLY A 383 -24.57 0.72 -6.76
N ARG A 384 -24.71 1.63 -5.80
CA ARG A 384 -23.64 1.99 -4.85
C ARG A 384 -23.50 0.98 -3.69
N SER A 385 -23.81 -0.29 -3.90
CA SER A 385 -23.46 -1.37 -2.97
C SER A 385 -21.96 -1.68 -3.05
N LEU A 386 -21.40 -2.35 -2.06
CA LEU A 386 -19.99 -2.76 -2.07
C LEU A 386 -19.65 -3.63 -3.29
N ASP A 387 -20.54 -4.53 -3.68
CA ASP A 387 -20.37 -5.36 -4.88
C ASP A 387 -20.42 -4.51 -6.17
N GLY A 388 -21.35 -3.55 -6.25
CA GLY A 388 -21.43 -2.65 -7.40
C GLY A 388 -20.22 -1.73 -7.52
N LEU A 389 -19.72 -1.23 -6.40
CA LEU A 389 -18.49 -0.42 -6.36
C LEU A 389 -17.26 -1.24 -6.74
N ARG A 390 -17.16 -2.49 -6.27
CA ARG A 390 -16.10 -3.42 -6.66
C ARG A 390 -16.13 -3.71 -8.16
N SER A 391 -17.30 -4.01 -8.74
CA SER A 391 -17.43 -4.20 -10.19
C SER A 391 -17.08 -2.92 -10.97
N PHE A 392 -17.44 -1.76 -10.43
CA PHE A 392 -17.04 -0.49 -11.04
C PHE A 392 -15.52 -0.35 -11.08
N GLY A 393 -14.82 -0.64 -9.98
CA GLY A 393 -13.35 -0.64 -9.93
C GLY A 393 -12.71 -1.65 -10.89
N ALA A 394 -13.25 -2.86 -10.97
CA ALA A 394 -12.79 -3.87 -11.94
C ALA A 394 -12.91 -3.41 -13.40
N ALA A 395 -13.95 -2.63 -13.71
CA ALA A 395 -14.09 -2.03 -15.04
C ALA A 395 -13.12 -0.88 -15.27
N LEU A 396 -12.90 -0.03 -14.25
CA LEU A 396 -11.95 1.09 -14.33
C LEU A 396 -10.52 0.62 -14.53
N HIS A 397 -10.11 -0.50 -13.93
CA HIS A 397 -8.81 -1.14 -14.16
C HIS A 397 -8.51 -1.29 -15.66
N VAL A 398 -9.41 -1.93 -16.42
CA VAL A 398 -9.23 -2.13 -17.87
C VAL A 398 -9.13 -0.81 -18.63
N LEU A 399 -9.90 0.20 -18.19
CA LEU A 399 -9.90 1.52 -18.80
C LEU A 399 -8.59 2.27 -18.53
N GLU A 400 -8.06 2.19 -17.33
CA GLU A 400 -6.83 2.86 -16.91
C GLU A 400 -5.61 2.23 -17.59
N ASP A 401 -5.58 0.91 -17.66
CA ASP A 401 -4.54 0.13 -18.32
C ASP A 401 -4.45 0.41 -19.84
N LEU A 402 -5.53 0.83 -20.47
CA LEU A 402 -5.47 1.28 -21.87
C LEU A 402 -4.38 2.34 -22.08
N PHE A 403 -4.21 3.25 -21.12
CA PHE A 403 -3.25 4.35 -21.23
C PHE A 403 -1.87 3.97 -20.71
N ALA A 404 -1.83 3.14 -19.67
CA ALA A 404 -0.60 2.68 -19.06
C ALA A 404 0.13 1.63 -19.92
N HIS A 405 -0.60 0.61 -20.45
CA HIS A 405 -0.01 -0.60 -21.02
C HIS A 405 -0.15 -0.70 -22.55
N SER A 406 -0.70 0.33 -23.23
CA SER A 406 -0.76 0.39 -24.69
C SER A 406 0.08 1.53 -25.26
N ASN A 407 0.28 1.52 -26.57
CA ASN A 407 0.91 2.63 -27.29
C ASN A 407 -0.06 3.80 -27.60
N PHE A 408 -1.15 3.97 -26.84
CA PHE A 408 -2.14 5.02 -27.06
C PHE A 408 -1.53 6.43 -26.93
N ALA A 409 -0.72 6.66 -25.92
CA ALA A 409 -0.06 7.93 -25.67
C ALA A 409 0.93 8.30 -26.78
N GLU A 410 1.72 7.32 -27.23
CA GLU A 410 2.69 7.44 -28.31
C GLU A 410 2.00 7.79 -29.63
N LEU A 411 0.95 7.05 -29.99
CA LEU A 411 0.18 7.29 -31.21
C LEU A 411 -0.54 8.66 -31.17
N SER A 412 -0.99 9.08 -29.99
CA SER A 412 -1.58 10.41 -29.77
C SER A 412 -0.57 11.53 -30.03
N LEU A 413 0.66 11.38 -29.52
CA LEU A 413 1.76 12.33 -29.76
C LEU A 413 2.18 12.35 -31.22
N ILE A 414 2.26 11.19 -31.90
CA ILE A 414 2.56 11.12 -33.33
C ILE A 414 1.51 11.87 -34.16
N LYS A 415 0.22 11.69 -33.87
CA LYS A 415 -0.86 12.43 -34.53
C LYS A 415 -0.81 13.93 -34.20
N ALA A 416 -0.38 14.32 -33.00
CA ALA A 416 -0.19 15.72 -32.61
C ALA A 416 1.02 16.40 -33.29
N GLY A 417 1.81 15.65 -34.08
CA GLY A 417 2.94 16.19 -34.85
C GLY A 417 4.32 15.75 -34.35
N HIS A 418 4.41 15.02 -33.25
CA HIS A 418 5.66 14.47 -32.69
C HIS A 418 6.02 13.13 -33.36
N VAL A 419 6.25 13.16 -34.67
CA VAL A 419 6.37 11.99 -35.56
C VAL A 419 7.57 11.10 -35.28
N ARG A 420 8.49 11.49 -34.41
CA ARG A 420 9.67 10.70 -34.02
C ARG A 420 9.46 9.88 -32.76
N VAL A 421 8.37 10.08 -32.05
CA VAL A 421 8.00 9.26 -30.91
C VAL A 421 7.91 7.81 -31.32
N LEU A 422 8.48 6.91 -30.55
CA LEU A 422 8.55 5.49 -30.90
C LEU A 422 7.20 4.80 -30.61
N PRO A 423 6.56 4.19 -31.65
CA PRO A 423 5.21 3.64 -31.52
C PRO A 423 5.15 2.20 -30.96
N TRP A 424 6.28 1.58 -30.65
CA TRP A 424 6.40 0.17 -30.21
C TRP A 424 5.76 -0.86 -31.16
N THR A 425 5.65 -0.50 -32.40
CA THR A 425 5.10 -1.33 -33.48
C THR A 425 5.63 -0.86 -34.82
N THR A 426 5.52 -1.71 -35.84
CA THR A 426 5.85 -1.35 -37.23
C THR A 426 4.60 -1.12 -38.06
N PRO A 427 4.70 -0.36 -39.17
CA PRO A 427 3.60 -0.17 -40.10
C PRO A 427 3.06 -1.50 -40.66
N VAL A 428 1.73 -1.66 -40.61
CA VAL A 428 1.01 -2.78 -41.19
C VAL A 428 -0.16 -2.29 -42.05
N HIS A 429 -0.72 -3.17 -42.89
CA HIS A 429 -1.83 -2.79 -43.74
C HIS A 429 -3.16 -2.70 -42.95
N VAL A 430 -3.37 -1.57 -42.27
CA VAL A 430 -4.57 -1.21 -41.54
C VAL A 430 -4.93 0.26 -41.84
N LYS A 431 -6.11 0.73 -41.40
CA LYS A 431 -6.63 2.07 -41.68
C LYS A 431 -5.62 3.19 -41.38
N TRP A 432 -4.93 3.12 -40.22
CA TRP A 432 -4.02 4.14 -39.73
C TRP A 432 -2.54 3.77 -39.81
N ASN A 433 -2.22 2.70 -40.52
CA ASN A 433 -0.86 2.23 -40.75
C ASN A 433 -0.12 1.66 -39.54
N LEU A 434 -0.14 2.36 -38.42
CA LEU A 434 0.38 1.89 -37.12
C LEU A 434 -0.77 1.34 -36.27
N PRO A 435 -0.76 0.10 -35.82
CA PRO A 435 -1.82 -0.43 -34.99
C PRO A 435 -1.71 0.04 -33.53
N LEU A 436 -2.86 0.15 -32.85
CA LEU A 436 -2.92 0.18 -31.40
C LEU A 436 -2.59 -1.24 -30.88
N VAL A 437 -1.55 -1.32 -30.06
CA VAL A 437 -1.01 -2.56 -29.50
C VAL A 437 -0.84 -2.42 -27.98
N THR A 438 -0.82 -3.54 -27.27
CA THR A 438 -0.50 -3.60 -25.85
C THR A 438 0.68 -4.53 -25.61
N GLY A 439 1.30 -4.46 -24.44
CA GLY A 439 2.45 -5.26 -24.08
C GLY A 439 2.07 -6.71 -23.82
N THR A 440 2.98 -7.65 -24.15
CA THR A 440 2.83 -9.06 -23.78
C THR A 440 3.18 -9.23 -22.31
N PHE A 441 2.23 -9.74 -21.54
CA PHE A 441 2.36 -9.94 -20.10
C PHE A 441 3.04 -11.27 -19.77
N GLY A 442 3.97 -11.25 -18.79
CA GLY A 442 4.60 -12.43 -18.21
C GLY A 442 4.18 -12.64 -16.76
N ALA A 443 3.94 -13.87 -16.32
CA ALA A 443 3.56 -14.21 -14.94
C ALA A 443 4.56 -13.68 -13.88
N THR A 444 5.80 -13.44 -14.29
CA THR A 444 6.89 -12.95 -13.44
C THR A 444 6.76 -11.47 -13.07
N ASP A 445 6.07 -10.68 -13.89
CA ASP A 445 5.87 -9.25 -13.65
C ASP A 445 5.04 -9.04 -12.36
N VAL A 446 3.96 -9.80 -12.18
CA VAL A 446 3.09 -9.70 -10.99
C VAL A 446 3.66 -10.38 -9.75
N ILE A 447 4.45 -11.45 -9.93
CA ILE A 447 5.09 -12.10 -8.77
C ILE A 447 6.04 -11.13 -8.06
N ALA A 448 6.75 -10.27 -8.78
CA ALA A 448 7.60 -9.25 -8.17
C ALA A 448 6.78 -8.30 -7.29
N SER A 449 5.63 -7.88 -7.79
CA SER A 449 4.69 -7.00 -7.09
C SER A 449 4.13 -7.62 -5.80
N LEU A 450 3.92 -8.93 -5.78
CA LEU A 450 3.53 -9.68 -4.58
C LEU A 450 4.71 -9.89 -3.63
N ALA A 451 5.88 -10.23 -4.15
CA ALA A 451 7.03 -10.66 -3.35
C ALA A 451 7.63 -9.52 -2.51
N GLY A 452 7.63 -8.29 -3.02
CA GLY A 452 8.11 -7.12 -2.29
C GLY A 452 7.34 -6.87 -0.98
N PRO A 453 6.02 -6.67 -1.01
CA PRO A 453 5.19 -6.53 0.18
C PRO A 453 5.25 -7.74 1.12
N LEU A 454 5.25 -8.98 0.60
CA LEU A 454 5.40 -10.18 1.42
C LEU A 454 6.77 -10.23 2.13
N GLY A 455 7.83 -9.82 1.44
CA GLY A 455 9.16 -9.73 2.04
C GLY A 455 9.21 -8.70 3.17
N LYS A 456 8.60 -7.53 2.99
CA LYS A 456 8.47 -6.52 4.06
C LYS A 456 7.73 -7.10 5.28
N ILE A 457 6.65 -7.84 5.08
CA ILE A 457 5.91 -8.52 6.17
C ILE A 457 6.78 -9.57 6.85
N LEU A 458 7.45 -10.43 6.08
CA LEU A 458 8.24 -11.54 6.63
C LEU A 458 9.47 -11.07 7.41
N PHE A 459 10.15 -10.02 6.95
CA PHE A 459 11.47 -9.62 7.45
C PHE A 459 11.46 -8.36 8.30
N SER A 460 10.29 -7.78 8.61
CA SER A 460 10.19 -6.66 9.53
C SER A 460 10.79 -7.03 10.90
N THR A 461 11.77 -6.25 11.35
CA THR A 461 12.37 -6.42 12.68
C THR A 461 11.56 -5.72 13.76
N GLN A 462 10.69 -4.81 13.40
CA GLN A 462 9.86 -4.03 14.33
C GLN A 462 8.83 -4.88 15.09
N GLU A 463 8.38 -5.99 14.49
CA GLU A 463 7.39 -6.89 15.09
C GLU A 463 8.00 -8.01 15.96
N LEU A 464 9.30 -7.94 16.27
CA LEU A 464 9.99 -9.02 17.00
C LEU A 464 9.84 -8.94 18.52
N GLU A 465 9.19 -7.91 19.06
CA GLU A 465 8.79 -7.92 20.45
C GLU A 465 7.64 -8.92 20.64
N PHE A 466 7.84 -9.85 21.58
CA PHE A 466 6.85 -10.84 21.96
C PHE A 466 5.66 -10.13 22.61
N GLU A 467 4.68 -9.76 21.80
CA GLU A 467 3.42 -9.24 22.32
C GLU A 467 2.56 -10.37 22.89
N LEU A 468 2.07 -10.17 24.11
CA LEU A 468 1.05 -11.01 24.73
C LEU A 468 -0.30 -10.72 24.06
N THR A 469 -0.42 -11.10 22.81
CA THR A 469 -1.65 -10.98 22.02
C THR A 469 -2.74 -11.91 22.57
N GLN A 470 -3.97 -11.69 22.16
CA GLN A 470 -5.05 -12.60 22.54
C GLN A 470 -4.79 -14.02 21.98
N PRO A 471 -5.09 -15.09 22.74
CA PRO A 471 -4.97 -16.45 22.22
C PRO A 471 -5.73 -16.60 20.91
N GLY A 472 -5.07 -17.17 19.90
CA GLY A 472 -5.62 -17.32 18.55
C GLY A 472 -5.32 -16.14 17.60
N TYR A 473 -4.76 -15.04 18.10
CA TYR A 473 -4.30 -13.96 17.24
C TYR A 473 -3.10 -14.41 16.39
N ARG A 474 -3.11 -14.02 15.13
CA ARG A 474 -2.03 -14.27 14.15
C ARG A 474 -1.66 -12.96 13.51
N SER A 475 -0.40 -12.54 13.67
CA SER A 475 0.15 -11.40 12.92
C SER A 475 0.13 -11.70 11.42
N ASP A 476 0.30 -10.70 10.59
CA ASP A 476 0.35 -10.92 9.14
C ASP A 476 1.55 -11.78 8.76
N ARG A 477 2.68 -11.63 9.45
CA ARG A 477 3.82 -12.57 9.34
C ARG A 477 3.41 -14.00 9.65
N ASP A 478 2.70 -14.24 10.77
CA ASP A 478 2.21 -15.58 11.11
C ASP A 478 1.33 -16.15 10.00
N LYS A 479 0.43 -15.33 9.45
CA LYS A 479 -0.48 -15.72 8.36
C LYS A 479 0.29 -16.06 7.09
N VAL A 480 1.21 -15.19 6.64
CA VAL A 480 2.06 -15.44 5.47
C VAL A 480 2.88 -16.70 5.66
N MET A 481 3.55 -16.86 6.81
CA MET A 481 4.31 -18.07 7.13
C MET A 481 3.46 -19.32 7.09
N LEU A 482 2.26 -19.30 7.68
CA LEU A 482 1.34 -20.43 7.65
C LEU A 482 0.95 -20.81 6.22
N VAL A 483 0.66 -19.82 5.37
CA VAL A 483 0.32 -20.08 3.96
C VAL A 483 1.52 -20.68 3.23
N LEU A 484 2.68 -20.03 3.25
CA LEU A 484 3.87 -20.52 2.53
C LEU A 484 4.31 -21.91 2.99
N LEU A 485 4.32 -22.17 4.30
CA LEU A 485 4.68 -23.47 4.84
C LEU A 485 3.62 -24.54 4.59
N SER A 486 2.33 -24.16 4.50
CA SER A 486 1.28 -25.10 4.09
C SER A 486 1.46 -25.59 2.65
N GLU A 487 2.05 -24.77 1.79
CA GLU A 487 2.37 -25.08 0.39
C GLU A 487 3.72 -25.78 0.21
N HIS A 488 4.53 -25.85 1.25
CA HIS A 488 5.85 -26.50 1.22
C HIS A 488 5.72 -28.04 1.12
N PRO A 489 6.57 -28.74 0.33
CA PRO A 489 6.53 -30.19 0.23
C PRO A 489 6.86 -30.90 1.57
N ASP A 490 7.76 -30.34 2.36
CA ASP A 490 8.06 -30.82 3.72
C ASP A 490 7.06 -30.22 4.70
N GLN A 491 6.07 -31.01 5.08
CA GLN A 491 5.01 -30.58 6.00
C GLN A 491 5.47 -30.50 7.47
N ASP A 492 6.64 -31.01 7.80
CA ASP A 492 7.18 -30.87 9.15
C ASP A 492 7.45 -29.40 9.50
N TYR A 493 7.75 -28.57 8.51
CA TYR A 493 7.91 -27.12 8.70
C TYR A 493 6.60 -26.44 9.10
N PHE A 494 5.51 -26.75 8.41
CA PHE A 494 4.18 -26.26 8.78
C PHE A 494 3.76 -26.72 10.16
N ASN A 495 3.93 -28.03 10.45
CA ASN A 495 3.55 -28.63 11.72
C ASN A 495 4.34 -28.00 12.89
N ALA A 496 5.64 -27.80 12.72
CA ALA A 496 6.50 -27.19 13.75
C ALA A 496 6.12 -25.73 14.01
N PHE A 497 5.88 -24.96 12.94
CA PHE A 497 5.48 -23.56 13.07
C PHE A 497 4.10 -23.41 13.71
N ASN A 498 3.11 -24.19 13.28
CA ASN A 498 1.76 -24.19 13.86
C ASN A 498 1.78 -24.65 15.33
N ALA A 499 2.62 -25.62 15.70
CA ALA A 499 2.82 -26.03 17.08
C ALA A 499 3.42 -24.88 17.93
N LEU A 500 4.38 -24.11 17.38
CA LEU A 500 4.93 -22.92 18.02
C LEU A 500 3.84 -21.88 18.32
N LEU A 501 2.99 -21.58 17.34
CA LEU A 501 1.89 -20.63 17.49
C LEU A 501 0.85 -21.11 18.53
N THR A 502 0.51 -22.39 18.50
CA THR A 502 -0.40 -23.00 19.49
C THR A 502 0.18 -22.94 20.90
N ALA A 503 1.47 -23.14 21.01
CA ALA A 503 2.17 -23.04 22.27
C ALA A 503 2.21 -21.58 22.80
N ARG A 504 2.40 -20.60 21.91
CA ARG A 504 2.26 -19.17 22.23
C ARG A 504 0.86 -18.86 22.78
N ASP A 505 -0.18 -19.35 22.15
CA ASP A 505 -1.57 -19.19 22.62
C ASP A 505 -1.80 -19.81 24.00
N GLY A 506 -1.20 -20.99 24.24
CA GLY A 506 -1.21 -21.68 25.53
C GLY A 506 -0.57 -20.84 26.63
N LEU A 507 0.59 -20.20 26.34
CA LEU A 507 1.26 -19.30 27.28
C LEU A 507 0.40 -18.11 27.66
N VAL A 508 -0.24 -17.46 26.66
CA VAL A 508 -1.10 -16.31 26.90
C VAL A 508 -2.33 -16.71 27.74
N THR A 509 -2.92 -17.86 27.43
CA THR A 509 -4.07 -18.40 28.19
C THR A 509 -3.66 -18.74 29.63
N LEU A 510 -2.48 -19.29 29.79
CA LEU A 510 -1.94 -19.68 31.10
C LEU A 510 -1.56 -18.47 31.95
N ALA A 511 -0.98 -17.42 31.33
CA ALA A 511 -0.73 -16.15 31.96
C ALA A 511 -2.00 -15.54 32.58
N LYS A 512 -3.14 -15.78 31.90
CA LYS A 512 -4.46 -15.33 32.40
C LYS A 512 -5.04 -16.23 33.51
N LYS A 513 -4.66 -17.50 33.59
CA LYS A 513 -5.28 -18.51 34.48
C LYS A 513 -4.40 -19.11 35.57
N MET A 514 -3.07 -18.96 35.47
CA MET A 514 -2.10 -19.51 36.43
C MET A 514 -2.35 -20.96 36.89
N GLY A 515 -1.89 -21.97 36.15
CA GLY A 515 -2.00 -23.38 36.48
C GLY A 515 -0.87 -24.28 35.92
N VAL A 516 -0.78 -25.47 36.41
CA VAL A 516 0.34 -26.46 36.37
C VAL A 516 0.86 -26.89 34.99
N ASP A 517 0.18 -26.57 33.89
CA ASP A 517 0.58 -27.04 32.54
C ASP A 517 1.77 -26.29 31.92
N THR A 518 2.27 -25.25 32.58
CA THR A 518 3.43 -24.43 32.16
C THR A 518 4.70 -25.24 32.02
N LEU A 519 4.89 -26.25 32.86
CA LEU A 519 6.07 -27.12 32.87
C LEU A 519 6.15 -28.03 31.63
N LYS A 520 5.00 -28.47 31.11
CA LYS A 520 4.95 -29.30 29.89
C LYS A 520 5.30 -28.47 28.68
N PHE A 521 4.82 -27.21 28.63
CA PHE A 521 5.11 -26.27 27.56
C PHE A 521 6.58 -25.87 27.54
N TYR A 522 7.18 -25.55 28.71
CA TYR A 522 8.60 -25.18 28.80
C TYR A 522 9.51 -26.33 28.38
N ARG A 523 9.20 -27.58 28.76
CA ARG A 523 9.91 -28.77 28.27
C ARG A 523 9.75 -28.98 26.77
N TRP A 524 8.57 -28.71 26.21
CA TRP A 524 8.37 -28.78 24.76
C TRP A 524 9.18 -27.69 24.03
N LEU A 525 9.18 -26.46 24.51
CA LEU A 525 9.94 -25.34 23.97
C LEU A 525 11.45 -25.61 23.92
N ILE A 526 12.00 -26.12 25.01
CA ILE A 526 13.43 -26.50 25.12
C ILE A 526 13.77 -27.67 24.18
N ASN A 527 12.82 -28.58 23.97
CA ASN A 527 13.03 -29.79 23.16
C ASN A 527 12.60 -29.60 21.68
N THR A 528 11.99 -28.49 21.30
CA THR A 528 11.66 -28.25 19.90
C THR A 528 12.95 -27.97 19.14
N PRO A 529 13.24 -28.73 18.06
CA PRO A 529 14.49 -28.55 17.33
C PRO A 529 14.50 -27.15 16.69
N ALA A 530 15.30 -26.23 17.25
CA ALA A 530 15.48 -24.89 16.70
C ALA A 530 15.87 -24.92 15.21
N GLY A 531 16.54 -25.97 14.77
CA GLY A 531 16.89 -26.20 13.37
C GLY A 531 15.69 -26.35 12.44
N ILE A 532 14.58 -26.98 12.86
CA ILE A 532 13.38 -27.11 12.00
C ILE A 532 12.73 -25.75 11.80
N LEU A 533 12.58 -24.94 12.85
CA LEU A 533 12.02 -23.61 12.76
C LEU A 533 12.91 -22.69 11.92
N LEU A 534 14.24 -22.74 12.10
CA LEU A 534 15.19 -22.01 11.27
C LEU A 534 15.06 -22.41 9.79
N ASN A 535 14.98 -23.70 9.50
CA ASN A 535 14.79 -24.17 8.13
C ASN A 535 13.45 -23.75 7.54
N ALA A 536 12.38 -23.72 8.33
CA ALA A 536 11.07 -23.23 7.90
C ALA A 536 11.13 -21.75 7.50
N TYR A 537 11.72 -20.90 8.35
CA TYR A 537 11.91 -19.47 8.02
C TYR A 537 12.82 -19.27 6.81
N ASN A 538 13.96 -20.00 6.74
CA ASN A 538 14.86 -19.92 5.58
C ASN A 538 14.16 -20.34 4.29
N SER A 539 13.33 -21.39 4.33
CA SER A 539 12.60 -21.85 3.15
C SER A 539 11.59 -20.83 2.66
N ALA A 540 10.82 -20.21 3.55
CA ALA A 540 9.89 -19.15 3.21
C ALA A 540 10.62 -17.93 2.64
N ALA A 541 11.69 -17.49 3.29
CA ALA A 541 12.53 -16.37 2.84
C ALA A 541 13.11 -16.61 1.43
N GLN A 542 13.72 -17.78 1.22
CA GLN A 542 14.29 -18.15 -0.08
C GLN A 542 13.22 -18.25 -1.16
N GLY A 543 12.00 -18.69 -0.83
CA GLY A 543 10.88 -18.73 -1.77
C GLY A 543 10.55 -17.33 -2.30
N VAL A 544 10.33 -16.38 -1.41
CA VAL A 544 10.02 -14.99 -1.78
C VAL A 544 11.18 -14.34 -2.57
N LEU A 545 12.43 -14.56 -2.13
CA LEU A 545 13.60 -14.04 -2.84
C LEU A 545 13.80 -14.67 -4.23
N THR A 546 13.42 -15.95 -4.41
CA THR A 546 13.44 -16.62 -5.71
C THR A 546 12.43 -15.98 -6.66
N TRP A 547 11.24 -15.64 -6.19
CA TRP A 547 10.24 -14.98 -7.01
C TRP A 547 10.74 -13.65 -7.57
N ILE A 548 11.35 -12.80 -6.74
CA ILE A 548 11.93 -11.53 -7.20
C ILE A 548 13.09 -11.76 -8.19
N GLY A 549 13.95 -12.74 -7.91
CA GLY A 549 15.08 -13.09 -8.78
C GLY A 549 14.63 -13.51 -10.18
N ASN A 550 13.60 -14.34 -10.27
CA ASN A 550 13.05 -14.78 -11.55
C ASN A 550 12.48 -13.59 -12.34
N SER A 551 11.79 -12.67 -11.68
CA SER A 551 11.23 -11.46 -12.32
C SER A 551 12.34 -10.55 -12.89
N VAL A 552 13.45 -10.38 -12.15
CA VAL A 552 14.62 -9.64 -12.62
C VAL A 552 15.24 -10.29 -13.87
N ASP A 553 15.38 -11.61 -13.86
CA ASP A 553 16.01 -12.36 -14.98
C ASP A 553 15.14 -12.29 -16.24
N ASP A 554 13.81 -12.42 -16.11
CA ASP A 554 12.89 -12.34 -17.23
C ASP A 554 12.84 -10.92 -17.83
N ALA A 555 12.78 -9.89 -17.01
CA ALA A 555 12.82 -8.50 -17.45
C ALA A 555 14.12 -8.19 -18.23
N GLN A 556 15.26 -8.75 -17.81
CA GLN A 556 16.54 -8.58 -18.50
C GLN A 556 16.58 -9.26 -19.87
N THR A 557 15.93 -10.41 -20.06
CA THR A 557 15.95 -11.13 -21.35
C THR A 557 15.23 -10.36 -22.44
N LEU A 558 14.30 -9.46 -22.07
CA LEU A 558 13.52 -8.63 -22.98
C LEU A 558 14.23 -7.31 -23.34
N LEU A 559 15.28 -6.92 -22.58
CA LEU A 559 16.10 -5.77 -22.93
C LEU A 559 16.82 -5.99 -24.27
N GLY A 560 16.63 -5.05 -25.18
CA GLY A 560 17.30 -5.07 -26.50
C GLY A 560 16.45 -5.56 -27.65
N SER A 561 15.26 -6.13 -27.44
CA SER A 561 14.28 -6.32 -28.50
C SER A 561 13.74 -4.96 -28.98
N ASP A 562 13.52 -4.80 -30.28
CA ASP A 562 13.03 -3.52 -30.83
C ASP A 562 11.83 -3.72 -31.76
N PRO A 563 10.61 -3.74 -31.21
CA PRO A 563 9.38 -3.83 -32.00
C PRO A 563 9.15 -2.66 -32.96
N ASN A 564 9.88 -1.54 -32.80
CA ASN A 564 9.79 -0.40 -33.71
C ASN A 564 10.43 -0.67 -35.07
N THR A 565 11.34 -1.64 -35.17
CA THR A 565 12.12 -1.94 -36.36
C THR A 565 11.93 -3.36 -36.86
N ASP A 566 11.49 -4.28 -36.00
CA ASP A 566 11.28 -5.69 -36.36
C ASP A 566 9.78 -6.04 -36.32
N PRO A 567 9.13 -6.29 -37.47
CA PRO A 567 7.71 -6.61 -37.54
C PRO A 567 7.34 -8.00 -36.99
N THR A 568 8.31 -8.80 -36.61
CA THR A 568 8.10 -10.12 -36.02
C THR A 568 8.04 -10.09 -34.49
N LEU A 569 8.41 -8.94 -33.91
CA LEU A 569 8.41 -8.73 -32.47
C LEU A 569 7.13 -8.01 -32.01
N GLU A 570 6.54 -8.52 -30.96
CA GLU A 570 5.52 -7.80 -30.18
C GLU A 570 6.20 -7.11 -29.00
N PRO A 571 5.71 -5.94 -28.57
CA PRO A 571 6.27 -5.29 -27.38
C PRO A 571 5.98 -6.13 -26.14
N SER A 572 6.93 -6.15 -25.21
CA SER A 572 6.69 -6.71 -23.88
C SER A 572 5.89 -5.73 -23.01
N HIS A 573 5.29 -6.25 -21.95
CA HIS A 573 4.64 -5.44 -20.92
C HIS A 573 5.60 -4.34 -20.41
N SER A 574 6.80 -4.70 -19.98
CA SER A 574 7.81 -3.75 -19.48
C SER A 574 8.26 -2.69 -20.50
N GLN A 575 8.10 -2.92 -21.82
CA GLN A 575 8.44 -1.93 -22.84
C GLN A 575 7.36 -0.88 -23.04
N LEU A 576 6.09 -1.24 -22.84
CA LEU A 576 4.94 -0.34 -22.99
C LEU A 576 4.44 0.23 -21.67
N SER A 577 4.74 -0.44 -20.56
CA SER A 577 4.32 -0.01 -19.23
C SER A 577 4.84 1.39 -18.91
N LYS A 578 3.92 2.25 -18.51
CA LYS A 578 4.14 3.62 -18.05
C LYS A 578 3.92 3.76 -16.54
N ASP A 579 4.07 2.64 -15.82
CA ASP A 579 3.78 2.54 -14.39
C ASP A 579 4.81 3.25 -13.51
N HIS A 580 6.02 3.42 -14.04
CA HIS A 580 7.11 4.07 -13.32
C HIS A 580 7.19 5.57 -13.61
N ALA A 581 7.35 6.39 -12.58
CA ALA A 581 7.47 7.84 -12.70
C ALA A 581 8.65 8.30 -13.60
N GLU A 582 9.67 7.45 -13.74
CA GLU A 582 10.82 7.70 -14.62
C GLU A 582 10.50 7.51 -16.10
N HIS A 583 9.38 6.83 -16.44
CA HIS A 583 8.96 6.69 -17.81
C HIS A 583 8.55 8.04 -18.39
N PRO A 584 9.09 8.47 -19.55
CA PRO A 584 8.85 9.82 -20.08
C PRO A 584 7.38 10.14 -20.32
N LEU A 585 6.53 9.15 -20.57
CA LEU A 585 5.10 9.33 -20.84
C LEU A 585 4.19 8.96 -19.65
N HIS A 586 4.75 8.69 -18.46
CA HIS A 586 3.99 8.33 -17.26
C HIS A 586 2.89 9.37 -16.94
N ASP A 587 3.27 10.64 -16.79
CA ASP A 587 2.32 11.70 -16.46
C ASP A 587 1.25 11.89 -17.56
N LEU A 588 1.64 11.74 -18.83
CA LEU A 588 0.67 11.83 -19.91
C LEU A 588 -0.36 10.71 -19.85
N ALA A 589 0.09 9.46 -19.63
CA ALA A 589 -0.79 8.31 -19.48
C ALA A 589 -1.77 8.50 -18.30
N ALA A 590 -1.26 8.95 -17.15
CA ALA A 590 -2.06 9.24 -15.97
C ALA A 590 -3.11 10.34 -16.19
N LEU A 591 -2.75 11.43 -16.90
CA LEU A 591 -3.69 12.49 -17.26
C LEU A 591 -4.80 11.98 -18.18
N LEU A 592 -4.47 11.14 -19.16
CA LEU A 592 -5.44 10.54 -20.07
C LEU A 592 -6.37 9.58 -19.32
N ALA A 593 -5.83 8.72 -18.45
CA ALA A 593 -6.59 7.82 -17.60
C ALA A 593 -7.54 8.59 -16.67
N THR A 594 -7.05 9.61 -15.98
CA THR A 594 -7.85 10.45 -15.08
C THR A 594 -9.04 11.09 -15.80
N GLU A 595 -8.85 11.61 -17.02
CA GLU A 595 -9.93 12.19 -17.79
C GLU A 595 -10.95 11.15 -18.27
N ALA A 596 -10.47 9.95 -18.63
CA ALA A 596 -11.36 8.85 -19.01
C ALA A 596 -12.21 8.39 -17.81
N VAL A 597 -11.58 8.15 -16.65
CA VAL A 597 -12.27 7.80 -15.40
C VAL A 597 -13.28 8.89 -15.01
N ARG A 598 -12.91 10.17 -15.11
CA ARG A 598 -13.82 11.31 -14.85
C ARG A 598 -15.10 11.22 -15.67
N LYS A 599 -15.00 10.97 -16.98
CA LYS A 599 -16.16 10.89 -17.87
C LYS A 599 -17.04 9.67 -17.59
N VAL A 600 -16.43 8.53 -17.34
CA VAL A 600 -17.16 7.30 -16.99
C VAL A 600 -17.85 7.44 -15.64
N ALA A 601 -17.16 8.01 -14.65
CA ALA A 601 -17.74 8.28 -13.33
C ALA A 601 -18.92 9.23 -13.38
N GLN A 602 -18.82 10.33 -14.16
CA GLN A 602 -19.95 11.24 -14.37
C GLN A 602 -21.17 10.50 -14.95
N SER A 603 -20.95 9.68 -15.98
CA SER A 603 -22.03 8.91 -16.61
C SER A 603 -22.61 7.87 -15.65
N MET A 604 -21.77 7.20 -14.83
CA MET A 604 -22.22 6.23 -13.83
C MET A 604 -23.09 6.88 -12.75
N VAL A 605 -22.66 8.02 -12.22
CA VAL A 605 -23.44 8.77 -11.22
C VAL A 605 -24.76 9.29 -11.83
N ASP A 606 -24.75 9.74 -13.07
CA ASP A 606 -25.93 10.17 -13.78
C ASP A 606 -26.91 9.00 -13.99
N TYR A 607 -26.40 7.82 -14.31
CA TYR A 607 -27.20 6.59 -14.42
C TYR A 607 -27.84 6.22 -13.07
N TRP A 608 -27.06 6.18 -11.99
CA TRP A 608 -27.58 5.87 -10.65
C TRP A 608 -28.58 6.94 -10.16
N ALA A 609 -28.46 8.16 -10.65
CA ALA A 609 -29.44 9.22 -10.41
C ALA A 609 -30.71 9.10 -11.29
N GLY A 610 -30.80 8.07 -12.14
CA GLY A 610 -31.96 7.80 -12.99
C GLY A 610 -32.08 8.71 -14.23
N LYS A 611 -30.97 9.30 -14.71
CA LYS A 611 -30.97 10.07 -15.96
C LYS A 611 -31.05 9.13 -17.16
N PRO A 612 -32.08 9.24 -18.00
CA PRO A 612 -32.35 8.25 -19.05
C PRO A 612 -31.31 8.23 -20.20
N GLU A 613 -30.56 9.31 -20.36
CA GLU A 613 -29.51 9.44 -21.38
C GLU A 613 -28.14 8.94 -20.91
N ALA A 614 -27.99 8.59 -19.65
CA ALA A 614 -26.71 8.14 -19.10
C ALA A 614 -26.44 6.69 -19.50
N ASP A 615 -25.33 6.48 -20.19
CA ASP A 615 -24.85 5.15 -20.60
C ASP A 615 -23.34 5.02 -20.30
N PRO A 616 -22.99 4.59 -19.07
CA PRO A 616 -21.58 4.42 -18.69
C PRO A 616 -20.83 3.43 -19.60
N VAL A 617 -21.52 2.41 -20.09
CA VAL A 617 -20.94 1.39 -20.98
C VAL A 617 -20.52 2.01 -22.30
N ALA A 618 -21.44 2.77 -22.94
CA ALA A 618 -21.13 3.45 -24.20
C ALA A 618 -20.01 4.50 -24.03
N VAL A 619 -20.01 5.23 -22.89
CA VAL A 619 -18.97 6.22 -22.60
C VAL A 619 -17.61 5.55 -22.42
N ALA A 620 -17.51 4.46 -21.67
CA ALA A 620 -16.26 3.76 -21.45
C ALA A 620 -15.74 3.10 -22.74
N SER A 621 -16.59 2.39 -23.47
CA SER A 621 -16.22 1.71 -24.72
C SER A 621 -15.73 2.68 -25.81
N ALA A 622 -16.19 3.95 -25.77
CA ALA A 622 -15.74 4.97 -26.73
C ALA A 622 -14.26 5.35 -26.58
N PHE A 623 -13.61 5.06 -25.45
CA PHE A 623 -12.17 5.26 -25.28
C PHE A 623 -11.33 4.23 -26.01
N PHE A 624 -11.85 3.01 -26.19
CA PHE A 624 -11.16 1.91 -26.85
C PHE A 624 -11.25 2.06 -28.36
N CYS A 625 -10.54 3.04 -28.87
CA CYS A 625 -10.41 3.31 -30.29
C CYS A 625 -8.98 3.74 -30.62
N HIS A 626 -8.58 3.62 -31.89
CA HIS A 626 -7.29 4.14 -32.29
C HIS A 626 -7.27 5.66 -32.09
N PRO A 627 -6.21 6.27 -31.50
CA PRO A 627 -6.16 7.71 -31.20
C PRO A 627 -6.42 8.62 -32.43
N ALA A 628 -6.16 8.12 -33.63
CA ALA A 628 -6.46 8.86 -34.86
C ALA A 628 -7.97 8.96 -35.16
N ASP A 629 -8.81 8.15 -34.52
CA ASP A 629 -10.27 8.17 -34.65
C ASP A 629 -10.98 8.99 -33.57
N SER A 630 -10.23 9.61 -32.64
CA SER A 630 -10.78 10.41 -31.55
C SER A 630 -10.08 11.76 -31.43
N GLU A 631 -10.73 12.73 -30.76
CA GLU A 631 -10.22 14.10 -30.63
C GLU A 631 -10.15 14.56 -29.15
N TRP A 632 -10.76 13.83 -28.22
CA TRP A 632 -10.89 14.22 -26.82
C TRP A 632 -9.55 14.40 -26.10
N GLN A 633 -8.54 13.61 -26.50
CA GLN A 633 -7.22 13.58 -25.85
C GLN A 633 -6.31 14.73 -26.28
N TYR A 634 -6.54 15.37 -27.43
CA TYR A 634 -5.60 16.36 -28.00
C TYR A 634 -5.41 17.61 -27.15
N PRO A 635 -6.42 18.18 -26.49
CA PRO A 635 -6.18 19.30 -25.57
C PRO A 635 -5.18 18.92 -24.48
N ILE A 636 -5.25 17.69 -23.94
CA ILE A 636 -4.36 17.17 -22.91
C ILE A 636 -2.96 16.93 -23.50
N VAL A 637 -2.89 16.18 -24.60
CA VAL A 637 -1.62 15.82 -25.26
C VAL A 637 -0.85 17.07 -25.69
N ASN A 638 -1.51 18.05 -26.33
CA ASN A 638 -0.84 19.27 -26.79
C ASN A 638 -0.36 20.14 -25.61
N ALA A 639 -1.17 20.28 -24.57
CA ALA A 639 -0.80 21.04 -23.38
C ALA A 639 0.38 20.38 -22.66
N TRP A 640 0.31 19.06 -22.48
CA TRP A 640 1.37 18.31 -21.83
C TRP A 640 2.67 18.34 -22.64
N ALA A 641 2.63 18.10 -23.96
CA ALA A 641 3.81 18.11 -24.82
C ALA A 641 4.48 19.50 -24.86
N ALA A 642 3.69 20.57 -24.87
CA ALA A 642 4.21 21.93 -24.81
C ALA A 642 4.92 22.23 -23.50
N SER A 643 4.45 21.67 -22.38
CA SER A 643 5.02 21.84 -21.05
C SER A 643 6.21 20.89 -20.78
N ASN A 644 6.27 19.75 -21.47
CA ASN A 644 7.24 18.70 -21.24
C ASN A 644 8.06 18.32 -22.50
N PRO A 645 8.73 19.28 -23.18
CA PRO A 645 9.46 18.99 -24.41
C PRO A 645 10.65 18.05 -24.21
N ALA A 646 11.22 17.97 -23.01
CA ALA A 646 12.30 17.07 -22.68
C ALA A 646 11.78 15.60 -22.65
N GLU A 647 10.61 15.36 -22.08
CA GLU A 647 10.02 14.02 -22.00
C GLU A 647 9.57 13.54 -23.39
N VAL A 648 9.05 14.44 -24.21
CA VAL A 648 8.78 14.14 -25.64
C VAL A 648 10.09 13.70 -26.33
N ALA A 649 11.19 14.44 -26.16
CA ALA A 649 12.48 14.07 -26.75
C ALA A 649 13.04 12.73 -26.22
N ARG A 650 12.80 12.41 -24.96
CA ARG A 650 13.16 11.10 -24.39
C ARG A 650 12.36 9.96 -25.02
N SER A 651 11.06 10.17 -25.26
CA SER A 651 10.20 9.16 -25.92
C SER A 651 10.52 8.93 -27.42
N GLU A 652 11.34 9.81 -28.03
CA GLU A 652 11.86 9.65 -29.39
C GLU A 652 13.14 8.77 -29.44
N SER A 653 13.69 8.35 -28.30
CA SER A 653 14.99 7.70 -28.20
C SER A 653 14.90 6.32 -27.57
N LYS A 654 15.15 5.28 -28.38
CA LYS A 654 15.21 3.90 -27.86
C LYS A 654 16.19 3.76 -26.69
N SER A 655 17.35 4.43 -26.76
CA SER A 655 18.35 4.35 -25.70
C SER A 655 17.91 5.03 -24.39
N GLU A 656 17.05 6.04 -24.44
CA GLU A 656 16.47 6.65 -23.23
C GLU A 656 15.39 5.76 -22.63
N LEU A 657 14.55 5.14 -23.47
CA LEU A 657 13.55 4.20 -23.02
C LEU A 657 14.17 2.92 -22.44
N ASP A 658 15.27 2.43 -23.04
CA ASP A 658 16.04 1.31 -22.49
C ASP A 658 16.65 1.62 -21.13
N LYS A 659 17.08 2.88 -20.90
CA LYS A 659 17.55 3.33 -19.58
C LYS A 659 16.43 3.32 -18.55
N THR A 660 15.23 3.71 -18.94
CA THR A 660 14.06 3.69 -18.04
C THR A 660 13.73 2.24 -17.64
N GLN A 661 13.73 1.31 -18.60
CA GLN A 661 13.54 -0.11 -18.32
C GLN A 661 14.66 -0.67 -17.42
N GLN A 662 15.91 -0.28 -17.70
CA GLN A 662 17.02 -0.70 -16.85
C GLN A 662 16.91 -0.14 -15.44
N ALA A 663 16.41 1.09 -15.26
CA ALA A 663 16.19 1.68 -13.95
C ALA A 663 15.11 0.90 -13.16
N ALA A 664 14.03 0.46 -13.80
CA ALA A 664 13.02 -0.38 -13.18
C ALA A 664 13.60 -1.74 -12.74
N ILE A 665 14.43 -2.37 -13.57
CA ILE A 665 15.14 -3.61 -13.22
C ILE A 665 16.10 -3.39 -12.05
N ASP A 666 16.82 -2.27 -12.05
CA ASP A 666 17.76 -1.94 -10.97
C ASP A 666 17.03 -1.66 -9.65
N GLU A 667 15.81 -1.11 -9.70
CA GLU A 667 14.94 -0.94 -8.53
C GLU A 667 14.48 -2.29 -7.97
N LEU A 668 14.00 -3.21 -8.82
CA LEU A 668 13.68 -4.59 -8.39
C LEU A 668 14.86 -5.29 -7.73
N ARG A 669 16.07 -5.09 -8.27
CA ARG A 669 17.31 -5.60 -7.65
C ARG A 669 17.61 -4.94 -6.32
N ALA A 670 17.36 -3.64 -6.18
CA ALA A 670 17.55 -2.94 -4.91
C ALA A 670 16.59 -3.47 -3.85
N ILE A 671 15.32 -3.72 -4.20
CA ILE A 671 14.34 -4.38 -3.33
C ILE A 671 14.84 -5.78 -2.95
N GLN A 672 15.26 -6.59 -3.92
CA GLN A 672 15.81 -7.92 -3.66
C GLN A 672 17.00 -7.88 -2.69
N ASN A 673 17.95 -6.99 -2.91
CA ASN A 673 19.13 -6.84 -2.06
C ASN A 673 18.75 -6.37 -0.63
N THR A 674 17.78 -5.47 -0.53
CA THR A 674 17.26 -5.01 0.76
C THR A 674 16.61 -6.18 1.51
N LEU A 675 15.72 -6.94 0.85
CA LEU A 675 15.08 -8.10 1.46
C LEU A 675 16.07 -9.22 1.82
N ILE A 676 17.13 -9.43 1.04
CA ILE A 676 18.23 -10.35 1.41
C ILE A 676 18.89 -9.88 2.71
N LYS A 677 19.22 -8.60 2.81
CA LYS A 677 19.82 -8.02 4.00
C LYS A 677 18.88 -8.10 5.20
N ASP A 678 17.60 -7.78 5.00
CA ASP A 678 16.59 -7.82 6.05
C ASP A 678 16.34 -9.26 6.52
N SER A 679 16.26 -10.22 5.59
CA SER A 679 16.13 -11.64 5.93
C SER A 679 17.31 -12.16 6.76
N GLN A 680 18.54 -11.77 6.40
CA GLN A 680 19.75 -12.11 7.15
C GLN A 680 19.72 -11.48 8.55
N SER A 681 19.40 -10.18 8.62
CA SER A 681 19.30 -9.45 9.89
C SER A 681 18.22 -10.05 10.80
N TYR A 682 17.07 -10.41 10.21
CA TYR A 682 15.99 -11.08 10.92
C TYR A 682 16.40 -12.45 11.47
N LEU A 683 17.02 -13.28 10.63
CA LEU A 683 17.49 -14.61 11.04
C LEU A 683 18.60 -14.53 12.09
N ASP A 684 19.52 -13.56 11.96
CA ASP A 684 20.54 -13.31 12.96
C ASP A 684 19.92 -12.85 14.29
N TYR A 685 18.93 -11.99 14.25
CA TYR A 685 18.21 -11.55 15.44
C TYR A 685 17.45 -12.69 16.11
N VAL A 686 16.74 -13.51 15.34
CA VAL A 686 15.89 -14.60 15.88
C VAL A 686 16.72 -15.79 16.34
N PHE A 687 17.81 -16.15 15.64
CA PHE A 687 18.51 -17.42 15.82
C PHE A 687 19.97 -17.30 16.30
N ASN A 688 20.64 -16.14 16.13
CA ASN A 688 22.02 -15.95 16.55
C ASN A 688 22.14 -15.22 17.89
N SER A 689 22.28 -15.96 18.95
CA SER A 689 22.41 -15.47 20.35
C SER A 689 23.73 -14.78 20.69
N LYS A 690 24.55 -14.35 19.73
CA LYS A 690 25.89 -13.80 20.01
C LYS A 690 25.90 -12.33 20.47
N THR A 691 24.80 -11.58 20.33
CA THR A 691 24.78 -10.14 20.62
C THR A 691 24.14 -9.72 21.94
N SER A 692 23.35 -10.56 22.59
CA SER A 692 22.96 -10.44 24.01
C SER A 692 22.27 -11.73 24.47
N GLN A 693 22.25 -12.00 25.78
CA GLN A 693 21.51 -13.13 26.41
C GLN A 693 19.99 -13.11 26.17
N ALA A 694 19.49 -12.20 25.36
CA ALA A 694 18.07 -11.94 25.10
C ALA A 694 17.67 -11.96 23.61
N SER A 695 18.60 -12.09 22.69
CA SER A 695 18.34 -12.09 21.25
C SER A 695 18.43 -13.51 20.68
N GLY A 696 17.32 -14.00 20.24
CA GLY A 696 17.13 -15.31 19.63
C GLY A 696 15.72 -15.79 19.94
N LEU A 697 15.19 -16.70 19.16
CA LEU A 697 13.84 -17.27 19.38
C LEU A 697 13.67 -17.74 20.83
N GLN A 698 14.71 -18.36 21.40
CA GLN A 698 14.73 -18.77 22.79
C GLN A 698 14.72 -17.58 23.75
N GLY A 699 15.47 -16.50 23.46
CA GLY A 699 15.49 -15.28 24.26
C GLY A 699 14.16 -14.51 24.19
N ILE A 700 13.53 -14.44 23.00
CA ILE A 700 12.22 -13.82 22.82
C ILE A 700 11.15 -14.59 23.58
N LEU A 701 11.17 -15.90 23.52
CA LEU A 701 10.25 -16.77 24.24
C LEU A 701 10.51 -16.75 25.76
N GLU A 702 11.76 -16.69 26.18
CA GLU A 702 12.15 -16.52 27.59
C GLU A 702 11.75 -15.13 28.12
N GLN A 703 11.94 -14.05 27.36
CA GLN A 703 11.49 -12.71 27.75
C GLN A 703 9.97 -12.63 27.85
N GLY A 704 9.24 -13.19 26.89
CA GLY A 704 7.78 -13.27 26.95
C GLY A 704 7.32 -14.07 28.17
N PHE A 705 7.93 -15.21 28.40
CA PHE A 705 7.68 -16.04 29.59
C PHE A 705 8.04 -15.29 30.87
N MET A 706 9.18 -14.61 30.92
CA MET A 706 9.65 -13.83 32.06
C MET A 706 8.74 -12.64 32.35
N LYS A 707 8.25 -11.94 31.35
CA LYS A 707 7.25 -10.85 31.50
C LYS A 707 5.96 -11.36 32.16
N VAL A 708 5.57 -12.59 31.83
CA VAL A 708 4.33 -13.22 32.35
C VAL A 708 4.48 -13.68 33.78
N VAL A 709 5.66 -14.20 34.15
CA VAL A 709 5.86 -14.89 35.43
C VAL A 709 6.64 -14.06 36.46
N SER A 710 7.30 -12.97 36.07
CA SER A 710 8.17 -12.17 36.95
C SER A 710 7.48 -11.51 38.15
N GLY A 711 6.15 -11.52 38.20
CA GLY A 711 5.36 -11.02 39.36
C GLY A 711 4.86 -12.07 40.31
N THR A 712 5.20 -13.36 40.14
CA THR A 712 4.57 -14.45 40.85
C THR A 712 5.51 -15.18 41.80
N THR A 713 4.98 -15.66 42.92
CA THR A 713 5.69 -16.53 43.87
C THR A 713 6.21 -17.82 43.21
N TRP A 714 5.52 -18.26 42.19
CA TRP A 714 5.83 -19.44 41.40
C TRP A 714 7.14 -19.30 40.61
N TRP A 715 7.54 -18.08 40.19
CA TRP A 715 8.83 -17.84 39.51
C TRP A 715 10.02 -18.18 40.40
N LYS A 716 9.94 -17.91 41.70
CA LYS A 716 10.98 -18.29 42.68
C LYS A 716 11.11 -19.80 42.83
N GLU A 717 10.00 -20.52 42.78
CA GLU A 717 9.97 -21.98 42.83
C GLU A 717 10.52 -22.60 41.55
N LEU A 718 10.22 -22.02 40.36
CA LEU A 718 10.77 -22.49 39.09
C LEU A 718 12.29 -22.27 39.01
N GLN A 719 12.81 -21.12 39.47
CA GLN A 719 14.25 -20.85 39.51
C GLN A 719 14.99 -21.83 40.44
N ASN A 720 14.36 -22.25 41.52
CA ASN A 720 14.90 -23.24 42.42
C ASN A 720 14.85 -24.67 41.87
N PHE A 721 13.96 -24.95 40.93
CA PHE A 721 13.81 -26.24 40.25
C PHE A 721 14.77 -26.39 39.05
N ILE A 722 15.14 -25.26 38.39
CA ILE A 722 16.05 -25.23 37.24
C ILE A 722 17.54 -25.24 37.70
N LYS A 723 17.83 -24.78 38.91
CA LYS A 723 19.15 -24.95 39.56
C LYS A 723 19.32 -26.37 40.10
#